data_e76ce3ad6eba0ff4e7a922caa8135b77
#
_entry.id   e76ce3ad6eba0ff4e7a922caa8135b77
#
_cell.length_a   1.000
_cell.length_b   1.000
_cell.length_c   1.000
_cell.angle_alpha   90.00
_cell.angle_beta   90.00
_cell.angle_gamma   90.00
#
_symmetry.space_group_name_H-M   'P 1'
#
loop_
_entity.id
_entity.type
_entity.pdbx_description
1 polymer ?
#
loop_
_entity_poly.entity_id
_entity_poly.type
_entity_poly.pdbx_seq_one_letter_code
_entity_poly.pdbx_strand_id
1 'polypeptide(L)'
;MTSLIRKIVKHYYPKDADEEKICCPFHKERTPSLTLYDHNHSWYCFGACGEGGDAIDFVMKKEDMDFPEAKEKAMEILGITFEEYSGEKKRVSEETPKVECHPEMDRQEVLALIKETGYVANGYRGISDEYNKFYGHLTKLDANGKVLARFYPETSMKSKIAGYKCRNHPKDFSHGKRGSTGNKNQLSGQIKFQSGGKYLLIVGGEEDKVAAYEMLAESRKDKDYDPVAVVSPTAGENSCANQVAANYAFCDGFDFIYIGMDNDDAGRKAAEAISKVLPKEKVRIVKWSGKDPNKMLQDGKGKQFARDFYAGKPLVASAIQNSSELMGQVRDELLRPRIKLPFHLKPLEIAMKGGIQQGRMVNIIGDTSVGKTTHVNDLVYYWLFNAPEKVGVVSLEATAGQYTIDLLSIHLEKNLLWLGEGQEILDYLDRPDVAALYDNLLTKDNGESRFAILDERDGNIKELEAQCERLINEHGCRILVIDVLTDILRGSNADAQEDHMMWQKRILKTGVTIINVLHTRKPPQNADGSWRKATEYDAFGSSSFVQSAAINIVVSRDKMNTDPIIRNLTHVDMPKCRGGITGEIQKLFFDGAKRKVVNYDDYLNERYNRVVPEIDLDKPPNVGEPPEHHLHDPGF
;
A
#
# COMPACT_ATOMS: atom_id res chain seq x y z
N MET A 1 0.92 -37.96 -24.02
CA MET A 1 -0.38 -37.25 -24.13
C MET A 1 -0.12 -35.77 -24.19
N THR A 2 -0.84 -35.04 -25.04
CA THR A 2 -0.67 -33.58 -25.14
C THR A 2 -1.18 -32.94 -23.86
N SER A 3 -0.41 -32.04 -23.25
CA SER A 3 -0.77 -31.40 -21.98
C SER A 3 -2.05 -30.55 -22.10
N LEU A 4 -2.76 -30.34 -20.98
CA LEU A 4 -4.00 -29.56 -20.96
C LEU A 4 -3.76 -28.13 -21.45
N ILE A 5 -2.66 -27.50 -21.04
CA ILE A 5 -2.32 -26.14 -21.50
C ILE A 5 -2.07 -26.11 -23.02
N ARG A 6 -1.42 -27.12 -23.61
CA ARG A 6 -1.20 -27.15 -25.06
C ARG A 6 -2.51 -27.33 -25.84
N LYS A 7 -3.48 -28.08 -25.30
CA LYS A 7 -4.81 -28.19 -25.92
C LYS A 7 -5.52 -26.83 -25.94
N ILE A 8 -5.44 -26.06 -24.86
CA ILE A 8 -5.98 -24.70 -24.80
C ILE A 8 -5.26 -23.79 -25.79
N VAL A 9 -3.93 -23.77 -25.78
CA VAL A 9 -3.14 -22.97 -26.73
C VAL A 9 -3.43 -23.36 -28.18
N LYS A 10 -3.59 -24.65 -28.46
CA LYS A 10 -3.94 -25.15 -29.80
C LYS A 10 -5.30 -24.66 -30.30
N HIS A 11 -6.26 -24.48 -29.38
CA HIS A 11 -7.57 -23.92 -29.72
C HIS A 11 -7.46 -22.46 -30.22
N TYR A 12 -6.68 -21.64 -29.53
CA TYR A 12 -6.54 -20.23 -29.86
C TYR A 12 -5.43 -19.93 -30.88
N TYR A 13 -4.35 -20.72 -30.88
CA TYR A 13 -3.13 -20.52 -31.65
C TYR A 13 -2.63 -21.85 -32.24
N PRO A 14 -3.32 -22.39 -33.27
CA PRO A 14 -3.01 -23.74 -33.79
C PRO A 14 -1.59 -23.91 -34.31
N LYS A 15 -0.95 -22.80 -34.76
CA LYS A 15 0.41 -22.81 -35.34
C LYS A 15 1.50 -22.85 -34.28
N ASP A 16 1.20 -22.37 -33.07
CA ASP A 16 2.19 -22.15 -32.04
C ASP A 16 2.13 -23.24 -30.93
N ALA A 17 1.11 -24.11 -30.99
CA ALA A 17 0.82 -25.08 -29.94
C ALA A 17 1.90 -26.15 -29.70
N ASP A 18 2.70 -26.45 -30.71
CA ASP A 18 3.76 -27.47 -30.65
C ASP A 18 5.12 -26.87 -30.26
N GLU A 19 5.25 -25.54 -30.21
CA GLU A 19 6.46 -24.84 -29.79
C GLU A 19 6.62 -24.82 -28.26
N GLU A 20 7.84 -24.90 -27.77
CA GLU A 20 8.13 -24.78 -26.32
C GLU A 20 7.92 -23.35 -25.81
N LYS A 21 8.21 -22.38 -26.66
CA LYS A 21 8.01 -20.95 -26.40
C LYS A 21 7.28 -20.28 -27.54
N ILE A 22 6.28 -19.50 -27.21
CA ILE A 22 5.47 -18.74 -28.17
C ILE A 22 5.55 -17.24 -27.87
N CYS A 23 5.24 -16.40 -28.85
CA CYS A 23 5.00 -15.00 -28.59
C CYS A 23 3.79 -14.84 -27.67
N CYS A 24 3.95 -14.07 -26.61
CA CYS A 24 2.89 -13.92 -25.60
C CYS A 24 1.67 -13.23 -26.22
N PRO A 25 0.47 -13.82 -26.14
CA PRO A 25 -0.74 -13.21 -26.70
C PRO A 25 -1.30 -12.06 -25.88
N PHE A 26 -0.71 -11.77 -24.71
CA PHE A 26 -1.21 -10.81 -23.73
C PHE A 26 -0.45 -9.47 -23.75
N HIS A 27 0.63 -9.37 -24.55
CA HIS A 27 1.34 -8.12 -24.81
C HIS A 27 2.01 -8.15 -26.20
N LYS A 28 2.36 -6.98 -26.73
CA LYS A 28 3.02 -6.88 -28.04
C LYS A 28 4.50 -7.21 -27.91
N GLU A 29 4.94 -8.26 -28.61
CA GLU A 29 6.36 -8.63 -28.71
C GLU A 29 6.67 -9.25 -30.07
N ARG A 30 7.97 -9.37 -30.39
CA ARG A 30 8.47 -10.03 -31.62
C ARG A 30 9.34 -11.25 -31.32
N THR A 31 9.72 -11.43 -30.05
CA THR A 31 10.56 -12.55 -29.59
C THR A 31 9.74 -13.40 -28.63
N PRO A 32 9.63 -14.72 -28.84
CA PRO A 32 8.85 -15.59 -27.97
C PRO A 32 9.28 -15.51 -26.51
N SER A 33 8.35 -15.18 -25.61
CA SER A 33 8.60 -15.07 -24.17
C SER A 33 7.67 -15.91 -23.28
N LEU A 34 6.58 -16.45 -23.84
CA LEU A 34 5.67 -17.31 -23.12
C LEU A 34 6.09 -18.77 -23.27
N THR A 35 6.42 -19.43 -22.17
CA THR A 35 6.84 -20.84 -22.13
C THR A 35 5.67 -21.71 -21.67
N LEU A 36 5.47 -22.84 -22.35
CA LEU A 36 4.47 -23.85 -22.01
C LEU A 36 5.12 -25.03 -21.27
N TYR A 37 4.61 -25.37 -20.12
CA TYR A 37 5.12 -26.44 -19.25
C TYR A 37 4.20 -27.64 -19.27
N ASP A 38 4.58 -28.67 -20.02
CA ASP A 38 3.77 -29.89 -20.18
C ASP A 38 3.64 -30.71 -18.90
N HIS A 39 4.69 -30.71 -18.08
CA HIS A 39 4.79 -31.54 -16.89
C HIS A 39 3.83 -31.13 -15.75
N ASN A 40 3.31 -29.91 -15.77
CA ASN A 40 2.36 -29.42 -14.76
C ASN A 40 1.16 -28.69 -15.37
N HIS A 41 0.98 -28.78 -16.70
CA HIS A 41 -0.11 -28.17 -17.45
C HIS A 41 -0.21 -26.64 -17.26
N SER A 42 0.92 -25.95 -17.13
CA SER A 42 0.99 -24.51 -16.85
C SER A 42 1.73 -23.74 -17.93
N TRP A 43 1.64 -22.43 -17.86
CA TRP A 43 2.37 -21.50 -18.71
C TRP A 43 2.97 -20.35 -17.87
N TYR A 44 4.01 -19.73 -18.39
CA TYR A 44 4.58 -18.52 -17.81
C TYR A 44 5.19 -17.63 -18.88
N CYS A 45 4.88 -16.32 -18.83
CA CYS A 45 5.47 -15.31 -19.68
C CYS A 45 6.66 -14.63 -18.98
N PHE A 46 7.85 -14.75 -19.58
CA PHE A 46 9.06 -14.08 -19.12
C PHE A 46 9.23 -12.67 -19.70
N GLY A 47 8.26 -12.21 -20.50
CA GLY A 47 8.23 -10.89 -21.13
C GLY A 47 7.52 -9.84 -20.28
N ALA A 48 6.93 -8.84 -20.94
CA ALA A 48 6.40 -7.64 -20.28
C ALA A 48 5.26 -7.89 -19.29
N CYS A 49 4.44 -8.95 -19.41
CA CYS A 49 3.39 -9.23 -18.44
C CYS A 49 3.90 -9.95 -17.18
N GLY A 50 4.97 -10.75 -17.25
CA GLY A 50 5.57 -11.41 -16.08
C GLY A 50 4.62 -12.35 -15.32
N GLU A 51 3.59 -12.87 -15.99
CA GLU A 51 2.51 -13.65 -15.39
C GLU A 51 2.47 -15.08 -15.91
N GLY A 52 1.83 -15.95 -15.15
CA GLY A 52 1.66 -17.35 -15.49
C GLY A 52 0.46 -17.94 -14.78
N GLY A 53 0.13 -19.18 -15.15
CA GLY A 53 -1.00 -19.87 -14.55
C GLY A 53 -1.24 -21.22 -15.18
N ASP A 54 -2.40 -21.79 -14.96
CA ASP A 54 -2.83 -23.04 -15.57
C ASP A 54 -3.68 -22.83 -16.85
N ALA A 55 -4.33 -23.86 -17.31
CA ALA A 55 -5.18 -23.80 -18.51
C ALA A 55 -6.41 -22.92 -18.32
N ILE A 56 -6.97 -22.85 -17.11
CA ILE A 56 -8.12 -21.97 -16.79
C ILE A 56 -7.66 -20.52 -16.74
N ASP A 57 -6.53 -20.24 -16.08
CA ASP A 57 -5.94 -18.89 -16.02
C ASP A 57 -5.61 -18.34 -17.41
N PHE A 58 -5.21 -19.22 -18.34
CA PHE A 58 -4.98 -18.81 -19.72
C PHE A 58 -6.27 -18.35 -20.40
N VAL A 59 -7.38 -19.08 -20.21
CA VAL A 59 -8.69 -18.74 -20.77
C VAL A 59 -9.23 -17.46 -20.13
N MET A 60 -9.14 -17.33 -18.80
CA MET A 60 -9.51 -16.11 -18.08
C MET A 60 -8.88 -14.88 -18.70
N LYS A 61 -7.57 -14.92 -18.86
CA LYS A 61 -6.80 -13.81 -19.40
C LYS A 61 -7.04 -13.58 -20.89
N LYS A 62 -7.32 -14.63 -21.65
CA LYS A 62 -7.54 -14.56 -23.10
C LYS A 62 -8.88 -13.96 -23.46
N GLU A 63 -9.91 -14.30 -22.71
CA GLU A 63 -11.29 -13.93 -22.99
C GLU A 63 -11.79 -12.79 -22.09
N ASP A 64 -10.93 -12.33 -21.15
CA ASP A 64 -11.27 -11.31 -20.14
C ASP A 64 -12.52 -11.72 -19.33
N MET A 65 -12.53 -12.96 -18.86
CA MET A 65 -13.63 -13.59 -18.10
C MET A 65 -13.26 -13.81 -16.64
N ASP A 66 -14.27 -13.92 -15.78
CA ASP A 66 -14.07 -14.37 -14.42
C ASP A 66 -13.80 -15.89 -14.33
N PHE A 67 -13.41 -16.38 -13.14
CA PHE A 67 -13.03 -17.78 -12.94
C PHE A 67 -14.17 -18.77 -13.23
N PRO A 68 -15.44 -18.56 -12.81
CA PRO A 68 -16.55 -19.46 -13.12
C PRO A 68 -16.77 -19.63 -14.63
N GLU A 69 -16.83 -18.54 -15.38
CA GLU A 69 -17.05 -18.53 -16.82
C GLU A 69 -15.86 -19.16 -17.58
N ALA A 70 -14.65 -18.76 -17.24
CA ALA A 70 -13.43 -19.30 -17.84
C ALA A 70 -13.24 -20.79 -17.56
N LYS A 71 -13.66 -21.26 -16.39
CA LYS A 71 -13.67 -22.68 -16.03
C LYS A 71 -14.59 -23.48 -16.95
N GLU A 72 -15.85 -23.03 -17.14
CA GLU A 72 -16.79 -23.69 -18.03
C GLU A 72 -16.25 -23.75 -19.48
N LYS A 73 -15.76 -22.64 -19.97
CA LYS A 73 -15.17 -22.53 -21.31
C LYS A 73 -13.91 -23.39 -21.49
N ALA A 74 -13.04 -23.41 -20.49
CA ALA A 74 -11.85 -24.28 -20.52
C ALA A 74 -12.24 -25.76 -20.56
N MET A 75 -13.25 -26.18 -19.80
CA MET A 75 -13.75 -27.56 -19.80
C MET A 75 -14.40 -27.93 -21.15
N GLU A 76 -15.15 -26.99 -21.75
CA GLU A 76 -15.70 -27.15 -23.10
C GLU A 76 -14.58 -27.35 -24.16
N ILE A 77 -13.57 -26.51 -24.16
CA ILE A 77 -12.43 -26.60 -25.09
C ILE A 77 -11.64 -27.90 -24.90
N LEU A 78 -11.47 -28.33 -23.65
CA LEU A 78 -10.73 -29.55 -23.32
C LEU A 78 -11.55 -30.83 -23.54
N GLY A 79 -12.89 -30.74 -23.57
CA GLY A 79 -13.81 -31.87 -23.71
C GLY A 79 -13.81 -32.80 -22.47
N ILE A 80 -13.60 -32.25 -21.29
CA ILE A 80 -13.50 -33.00 -20.01
C ILE A 80 -14.31 -32.30 -18.92
N THR A 81 -14.66 -33.04 -17.86
CA THR A 81 -15.26 -32.46 -16.65
C THR A 81 -14.22 -31.82 -15.75
N PHE A 82 -14.66 -30.94 -14.82
CA PHE A 82 -13.75 -30.32 -13.87
C PHE A 82 -13.13 -31.34 -12.90
N GLU A 83 -13.82 -32.42 -12.60
CA GLU A 83 -13.29 -33.51 -11.79
C GLU A 83 -12.17 -34.26 -12.52
N GLU A 84 -12.33 -34.52 -13.81
CA GLU A 84 -11.28 -35.09 -14.65
C GLU A 84 -10.09 -34.16 -14.78
N TYR A 85 -10.31 -32.83 -14.97
CA TYR A 85 -9.26 -31.81 -14.98
C TYR A 85 -8.46 -31.80 -13.68
N SER A 86 -9.16 -31.80 -12.55
CA SER A 86 -8.55 -31.86 -11.21
C SER A 86 -7.85 -33.19 -10.92
N GLY A 87 -8.39 -34.28 -11.45
CA GLY A 87 -7.80 -35.62 -11.36
C GLY A 87 -6.51 -35.73 -12.17
N GLU A 88 -6.46 -35.17 -13.39
CA GLU A 88 -5.25 -35.14 -14.23
C GLU A 88 -4.16 -34.25 -13.61
N LYS A 89 -4.51 -33.14 -13.03
CA LYS A 89 -3.58 -32.29 -12.24
C LYS A 89 -2.99 -33.07 -11.04
N LYS A 90 -3.80 -33.81 -10.32
CA LYS A 90 -3.34 -34.67 -9.22
C LYS A 90 -2.45 -35.79 -9.71
N ARG A 91 -2.81 -36.50 -10.81
CA ARG A 91 -1.98 -37.53 -11.42
C ARG A 91 -0.61 -37.02 -11.83
N VAL A 92 -0.56 -35.86 -12.49
CA VAL A 92 0.71 -35.24 -12.89
C VAL A 92 1.55 -34.82 -11.68
N SER A 93 0.92 -34.40 -10.58
CA SER A 93 1.64 -34.12 -9.32
C SER A 93 2.13 -35.39 -8.61
N GLU A 94 1.50 -36.56 -8.88
CA GLU A 94 1.87 -37.88 -8.33
C GLU A 94 2.81 -38.67 -9.26
N GLU A 95 2.70 -38.46 -10.59
CA GLU A 95 3.54 -39.10 -11.63
C GLU A 95 4.79 -38.32 -12.01
N THR A 96 4.95 -37.06 -11.53
CA THR A 96 6.28 -36.45 -11.55
C THR A 96 7.16 -37.44 -10.78
N PRO A 97 8.14 -38.13 -11.43
CA PRO A 97 9.07 -38.92 -10.68
C PRO A 97 9.59 -37.99 -9.61
N LYS A 98 9.45 -38.33 -8.33
CA LYS A 98 10.35 -37.82 -7.32
C LYS A 98 11.71 -38.16 -7.91
N VAL A 99 12.29 -37.17 -8.64
CA VAL A 99 13.71 -37.23 -8.94
C VAL A 99 14.28 -37.48 -7.57
N GLU A 100 14.81 -38.65 -7.33
CA GLU A 100 15.67 -38.91 -6.19
C GLU A 100 16.76 -37.89 -6.38
N CYS A 101 16.52 -36.68 -5.85
CA CYS A 101 17.54 -35.66 -5.72
C CYS A 101 18.55 -36.34 -4.82
N HIS A 102 19.62 -36.86 -5.40
CA HIS A 102 20.80 -37.16 -4.60
C HIS A 102 21.12 -35.85 -3.91
N PRO A 103 20.79 -35.68 -2.63
CA PRO A 103 20.82 -34.36 -1.98
C PRO A 103 22.25 -33.85 -1.81
N GLU A 104 23.20 -34.67 -2.17
CA GLU A 104 24.63 -34.41 -1.97
C GLU A 104 25.40 -34.94 -3.18
N MET A 105 26.34 -34.14 -3.66
CA MET A 105 27.24 -34.52 -4.75
C MET A 105 28.29 -35.50 -4.22
N ASP A 106 28.65 -36.53 -4.98
CA ASP A 106 29.70 -37.49 -4.60
C ASP A 106 31.02 -36.77 -4.41
N ARG A 107 31.76 -37.19 -3.39
CA ARG A 107 33.08 -36.64 -3.07
C ARG A 107 34.08 -36.77 -4.25
N GLN A 108 33.98 -37.86 -5.02
CA GLN A 108 34.88 -38.08 -6.18
C GLN A 108 34.54 -37.08 -7.30
N GLU A 109 33.27 -36.81 -7.53
CA GLU A 109 32.83 -35.80 -8.52
C GLU A 109 33.26 -34.37 -8.12
N VAL A 110 33.18 -34.04 -6.83
CA VAL A 110 33.68 -32.75 -6.31
C VAL A 110 35.19 -32.63 -6.53
N LEU A 111 35.96 -33.68 -6.21
CA LEU A 111 37.42 -33.69 -6.41
C LEU A 111 37.78 -33.62 -7.90
N ALA A 112 37.05 -34.30 -8.78
CA ALA A 112 37.24 -34.22 -10.22
C ALA A 112 37.01 -32.80 -10.74
N LEU A 113 35.94 -32.13 -10.30
CA LEU A 113 35.64 -30.75 -10.67
C LEU A 113 36.74 -29.79 -10.17
N ILE A 114 37.25 -29.95 -8.94
CA ILE A 114 38.32 -29.12 -8.41
C ILE A 114 39.62 -29.32 -9.23
N LYS A 115 39.90 -30.54 -9.72
CA LYS A 115 41.06 -30.80 -10.58
C LYS A 115 40.91 -30.19 -11.98
N GLU A 116 39.69 -30.18 -12.52
CA GLU A 116 39.37 -29.58 -13.83
C GLU A 116 39.40 -28.04 -13.78
N THR A 117 39.22 -27.46 -12.61
CA THR A 117 39.06 -26.02 -12.36
C THR A 117 40.13 -25.55 -11.33
N GLY A 118 39.92 -24.46 -10.68
CA GLY A 118 40.74 -23.99 -9.57
C GLY A 118 40.00 -22.98 -8.71
N TYR A 119 40.57 -22.71 -7.52
CA TYR A 119 39.98 -21.73 -6.61
C TYR A 119 40.38 -20.28 -6.92
N VAL A 120 41.17 -20.06 -8.00
CA VAL A 120 41.59 -18.72 -8.41
C VAL A 120 40.45 -17.94 -9.02
N ALA A 121 40.30 -16.68 -8.66
CA ALA A 121 39.37 -15.74 -9.32
C ALA A 121 39.99 -15.18 -10.61
N ASN A 122 41.29 -15.14 -10.68
CA ASN A 122 42.07 -14.59 -11.79
C ASN A 122 41.68 -13.16 -12.17
N GLY A 123 41.48 -12.32 -11.15
CA GLY A 123 41.05 -10.92 -11.32
C GLY A 123 39.60 -10.75 -11.83
N TYR A 124 38.83 -11.84 -11.90
CA TYR A 124 37.46 -11.78 -12.37
C TYR A 124 36.61 -10.83 -11.50
N ARG A 125 36.05 -9.79 -12.13
CA ARG A 125 35.26 -8.75 -11.48
C ARG A 125 35.91 -8.08 -10.26
N GLY A 126 37.24 -8.01 -10.24
CA GLY A 126 38.02 -7.40 -9.17
C GLY A 126 38.15 -8.24 -7.88
N ILE A 127 37.61 -9.46 -7.86
CA ILE A 127 37.64 -10.36 -6.71
C ILE A 127 39.04 -10.94 -6.53
N SER A 128 39.56 -10.96 -5.30
CA SER A 128 40.82 -11.57 -4.98
C SER A 128 40.74 -13.11 -4.86
N ASP A 129 41.81 -13.79 -5.12
CA ASP A 129 41.90 -15.27 -5.04
C ASP A 129 41.66 -15.77 -3.61
N GLU A 130 42.07 -15.01 -2.59
CA GLU A 130 41.89 -15.33 -1.18
C GLU A 130 40.41 -15.49 -0.83
N TYR A 131 39.58 -14.48 -1.11
CA TYR A 131 38.15 -14.50 -0.76
C TYR A 131 37.33 -15.38 -1.70
N ASN A 132 37.79 -15.53 -2.96
CA ASN A 132 37.24 -16.52 -3.88
C ASN A 132 37.37 -17.94 -3.31
N LYS A 133 38.57 -18.28 -2.84
CA LYS A 133 38.88 -19.57 -2.21
C LYS A 133 38.16 -19.75 -0.88
N PHE A 134 38.03 -18.69 -0.08
CA PHE A 134 37.25 -18.73 1.17
C PHE A 134 35.83 -19.25 0.94
N TYR A 135 35.14 -18.74 -0.08
CA TYR A 135 33.77 -19.17 -0.42
C TYR A 135 33.74 -20.48 -1.24
N GLY A 136 34.87 -21.03 -1.63
CA GLY A 136 34.98 -22.27 -2.41
C GLY A 136 34.51 -22.12 -3.85
N HIS A 137 34.50 -20.92 -4.39
CA HIS A 137 34.17 -20.69 -5.79
C HIS A 137 35.28 -21.25 -6.69
N LEU A 138 34.87 -21.97 -7.76
CA LEU A 138 35.80 -22.53 -8.72
C LEU A 138 35.72 -21.78 -10.05
N THR A 139 36.85 -21.72 -10.75
CA THR A 139 36.99 -21.05 -12.04
C THR A 139 37.59 -21.99 -13.07
N LYS A 140 36.98 -22.12 -14.23
CA LYS A 140 37.52 -22.76 -15.42
C LYS A 140 38.14 -21.69 -16.31
N LEU A 141 39.42 -21.84 -16.63
CA LEU A 141 40.17 -20.93 -17.50
C LEU A 141 40.44 -21.61 -18.85
N ASP A 142 40.58 -20.81 -19.88
CA ASP A 142 41.16 -21.26 -21.17
C ASP A 142 42.70 -21.28 -21.10
N ALA A 143 43.34 -21.71 -22.21
CA ALA A 143 44.78 -21.76 -22.32
C ALA A 143 45.47 -20.38 -22.17
N ASN A 144 44.75 -19.29 -22.36
CA ASN A 144 45.24 -17.91 -22.23
C ASN A 144 44.92 -17.28 -20.86
N GLY A 145 44.37 -18.06 -19.93
CA GLY A 145 43.98 -17.57 -18.61
C GLY A 145 42.64 -16.81 -18.57
N LYS A 146 41.84 -16.80 -19.64
CA LYS A 146 40.52 -16.16 -19.67
C LYS A 146 39.49 -17.06 -18.98
N VAL A 147 38.61 -16.45 -18.19
CA VAL A 147 37.51 -17.15 -17.51
C VAL A 147 36.49 -17.67 -18.51
N LEU A 148 36.34 -19.00 -18.56
CA LEU A 148 35.32 -19.70 -19.36
C LEU A 148 34.05 -19.97 -18.57
N ALA A 149 34.18 -20.35 -17.29
CA ALA A 149 33.05 -20.62 -16.41
C ALA A 149 33.42 -20.41 -14.95
N ARG A 150 32.39 -20.09 -14.16
CA ARG A 150 32.46 -19.95 -12.71
C ARG A 150 31.51 -20.98 -12.09
N PHE A 151 31.93 -21.61 -10.99
CA PHE A 151 31.17 -22.60 -10.28
C PHE A 151 31.00 -22.15 -8.82
N TYR A 152 29.74 -22.06 -8.39
CA TYR A 152 29.38 -21.61 -7.07
C TYR A 152 28.81 -22.80 -6.28
N PRO A 153 29.44 -23.20 -5.16
CA PRO A 153 28.98 -24.34 -4.38
C PRO A 153 27.67 -24.03 -3.70
N GLU A 154 26.76 -24.97 -3.78
CA GLU A 154 25.53 -25.00 -3.00
C GLU A 154 25.60 -26.11 -1.96
N THR A 155 25.17 -25.83 -0.75
CA THR A 155 25.22 -26.76 0.37
C THR A 155 23.82 -27.19 0.79
N SER A 156 23.64 -28.49 1.04
CA SER A 156 22.39 -29.04 1.58
C SER A 156 22.16 -28.54 3.01
N MET A 157 20.95 -28.69 3.53
CA MET A 157 20.61 -28.37 4.92
C MET A 157 21.42 -29.19 5.94
N LYS A 158 22.10 -30.26 5.50
CA LYS A 158 23.04 -31.06 6.29
C LYS A 158 24.49 -30.54 6.20
N SER A 159 24.70 -29.36 5.63
CA SER A 159 26.02 -28.72 5.45
C SER A 159 27.02 -29.53 4.60
N LYS A 160 26.51 -30.28 3.61
CA LYS A 160 27.34 -30.99 2.62
C LYS A 160 27.13 -30.38 1.23
N ILE A 161 28.11 -30.53 0.34
CA ILE A 161 28.00 -30.07 -1.04
C ILE A 161 26.87 -30.83 -1.74
N ALA A 162 25.81 -30.11 -2.08
CA ALA A 162 24.69 -30.63 -2.84
C ALA A 162 24.95 -30.55 -4.36
N GLY A 163 25.63 -29.50 -4.79
CA GLY A 163 25.96 -29.29 -6.19
C GLY A 163 26.70 -27.98 -6.42
N TYR A 164 26.83 -27.63 -7.69
CA TYR A 164 27.41 -26.36 -8.13
C TYR A 164 26.51 -25.70 -9.16
N LYS A 165 26.17 -24.44 -8.92
CA LYS A 165 25.60 -23.55 -9.94
C LYS A 165 26.73 -23.07 -10.83
N CYS A 166 26.57 -23.18 -12.16
CA CYS A 166 27.58 -22.81 -13.13
C CYS A 166 27.17 -21.57 -13.91
N ARG A 167 28.09 -20.63 -14.04
CA ARG A 167 27.92 -19.45 -14.90
C ARG A 167 28.96 -19.51 -16.02
N ASN A 168 28.51 -19.74 -17.24
CA ASN A 168 29.36 -19.72 -18.44
C ASN A 168 29.63 -18.31 -18.94
N HIS A 169 30.65 -18.16 -19.75
CA HIS A 169 30.96 -16.94 -20.46
C HIS A 169 30.95 -17.16 -22.00
N PRO A 170 30.21 -16.35 -22.75
CA PRO A 170 29.35 -15.22 -22.33
C PRO A 170 28.27 -15.66 -21.34
N LYS A 171 27.68 -14.71 -20.60
CA LYS A 171 26.76 -14.97 -19.47
C LYS A 171 25.61 -15.91 -19.87
N ASP A 172 25.68 -17.13 -19.40
CA ASP A 172 24.67 -18.16 -19.59
C ASP A 172 24.61 -19.09 -18.36
N PHE A 173 23.40 -19.35 -17.87
CA PHE A 173 23.13 -20.27 -16.77
C PHE A 173 22.37 -21.51 -17.21
N SER A 174 22.01 -21.63 -18.50
CA SER A 174 21.07 -22.64 -19.01
C SER A 174 21.56 -24.08 -18.89
N HIS A 175 22.86 -24.31 -18.84
CA HIS A 175 23.46 -25.65 -18.76
C HIS A 175 24.40 -25.85 -17.55
N GLY A 176 24.26 -24.98 -16.55
CA GLY A 176 25.25 -24.86 -15.49
C GLY A 176 24.82 -25.46 -14.15
N LYS A 177 24.29 -26.69 -14.14
CA LYS A 177 23.99 -27.39 -12.88
C LYS A 177 24.78 -28.68 -12.79
N ARG A 178 25.52 -28.86 -11.70
CA ARG A 178 26.12 -30.15 -11.34
C ARG A 178 25.65 -30.51 -9.95
N GLY A 179 24.99 -31.65 -9.80
CA GLY A 179 24.33 -32.07 -8.57
C GLY A 179 22.99 -31.39 -8.32
N SER A 180 22.49 -31.44 -7.11
CA SER A 180 21.21 -30.85 -6.69
C SER A 180 21.41 -29.38 -6.31
N THR A 181 20.81 -28.46 -7.06
CA THR A 181 20.88 -27.01 -6.81
C THR A 181 19.47 -26.43 -6.67
N GLY A 182 19.31 -25.35 -5.93
CA GLY A 182 18.05 -24.63 -5.83
C GLY A 182 17.68 -24.09 -4.45
N ASN A 183 16.45 -23.60 -4.33
CA ASN A 183 15.97 -22.87 -3.14
C ASN A 183 15.74 -23.72 -1.88
N LYS A 184 15.89 -25.05 -1.97
CA LYS A 184 15.80 -25.97 -0.81
C LYS A 184 17.15 -26.14 -0.09
N ASN A 185 18.22 -25.58 -0.64
CA ASN A 185 19.55 -25.62 -0.06
C ASN A 185 19.78 -24.47 0.94
N GLN A 186 20.90 -24.53 1.67
CA GLN A 186 21.36 -23.39 2.47
C GLN A 186 21.59 -22.16 1.57
N LEU A 187 21.59 -20.97 2.18
CA LEU A 187 22.03 -19.77 1.49
C LEU A 187 23.49 -19.92 1.04
N SER A 188 23.83 -19.39 -0.12
CA SER A 188 25.20 -19.44 -0.63
C SER A 188 26.16 -18.79 0.37
N GLY A 189 27.18 -19.50 0.78
CA GLY A 189 28.16 -19.08 1.79
C GLY A 189 27.77 -19.33 3.23
N GLN A 190 26.53 -19.73 3.54
CA GLN A 190 26.04 -19.98 4.90
C GLN A 190 26.94 -20.97 5.67
N ILE A 191 27.45 -22.02 5.02
CA ILE A 191 28.35 -23.04 5.61
C ILE A 191 29.64 -22.44 6.20
N LYS A 192 30.01 -21.21 5.82
CA LYS A 192 31.23 -20.53 6.32
C LYS A 192 31.02 -19.86 7.69
N PHE A 193 29.77 -19.77 8.13
CA PHE A 193 29.41 -19.06 9.34
C PHE A 193 28.54 -19.95 10.23
N GLN A 194 28.76 -19.87 11.54
CA GLN A 194 27.86 -20.48 12.50
C GLN A 194 26.61 -19.58 12.61
N SER A 195 25.47 -20.18 12.96
CA SER A 195 24.31 -19.40 13.35
C SER A 195 24.60 -18.66 14.65
N GLY A 196 24.27 -17.39 14.66
CA GLY A 196 24.58 -16.51 15.79
C GLY A 196 25.76 -15.58 15.51
N GLY A 197 25.72 -14.41 16.13
CA GLY A 197 26.67 -13.33 15.96
C GLY A 197 25.96 -11.98 15.82
N LYS A 198 26.75 -10.92 15.69
CA LYS A 198 26.18 -9.57 15.69
C LYS A 198 25.55 -9.19 14.34
N TYR A 199 26.24 -9.49 13.23
CA TYR A 199 25.85 -8.98 11.93
C TYR A 199 25.75 -10.08 10.88
N LEU A 200 24.59 -10.14 10.21
CA LEU A 200 24.36 -10.88 8.96
C LEU A 200 24.10 -9.89 7.82
N LEU A 201 24.74 -10.05 6.68
CA LEU A 201 24.45 -9.33 5.45
C LEU A 201 23.97 -10.31 4.38
N ILE A 202 22.77 -10.06 3.83
CA ILE A 202 22.18 -10.79 2.70
C ILE A 202 22.29 -9.88 1.47
N VAL A 203 22.95 -10.34 0.41
CA VAL A 203 23.15 -9.62 -0.87
C VAL A 203 22.57 -10.38 -2.05
N GLY A 204 22.44 -9.74 -3.22
CA GLY A 204 21.70 -10.26 -4.36
C GLY A 204 22.30 -11.48 -5.05
N GLY A 205 23.62 -11.60 -5.11
CA GLY A 205 24.28 -12.63 -5.91
C GLY A 205 25.57 -13.20 -5.33
N GLU A 206 26.05 -14.28 -5.93
CA GLU A 206 27.23 -15.00 -5.46
C GLU A 206 28.51 -14.15 -5.55
N GLU A 207 28.65 -13.34 -6.61
CA GLU A 207 29.82 -12.47 -6.76
C GLU A 207 29.73 -11.24 -5.85
N ASP A 208 28.51 -10.72 -5.64
CA ASP A 208 28.26 -9.62 -4.69
C ASP A 208 28.58 -10.02 -3.26
N LYS A 209 28.29 -11.27 -2.90
CA LYS A 209 28.63 -11.85 -1.61
C LYS A 209 30.14 -11.84 -1.36
N VAL A 210 30.93 -12.29 -2.34
CA VAL A 210 32.40 -12.32 -2.21
C VAL A 210 32.94 -10.91 -2.12
N ALA A 211 32.49 -10.01 -3.01
CA ALA A 211 32.90 -8.62 -3.03
C ALA A 211 32.55 -7.89 -1.72
N ALA A 212 31.34 -8.11 -1.22
CA ALA A 212 30.88 -7.51 0.05
C ALA A 212 31.75 -8.00 1.24
N TYR A 213 31.98 -9.31 1.30
CA TYR A 213 32.82 -9.87 2.37
C TYR A 213 34.25 -9.35 2.30
N GLU A 214 34.86 -9.31 1.11
CA GLU A 214 36.20 -8.76 0.88
C GLU A 214 36.32 -7.32 1.38
N MET A 215 35.42 -6.44 0.94
CA MET A 215 35.41 -5.03 1.35
C MET A 215 35.20 -4.85 2.86
N LEU A 216 34.34 -5.65 3.48
CA LEU A 216 34.12 -5.61 4.93
C LEU A 216 35.31 -6.18 5.71
N ALA A 217 35.93 -7.27 5.25
CA ALA A 217 37.09 -7.85 5.86
C ALA A 217 38.30 -6.87 5.83
N GLU A 218 38.58 -6.28 4.67
CA GLU A 218 39.63 -5.27 4.52
C GLU A 218 39.37 -4.02 5.36
N SER A 219 38.14 -3.58 5.49
CA SER A 219 37.77 -2.41 6.31
C SER A 219 38.00 -2.63 7.82
N ARG A 220 38.13 -3.89 8.26
CA ARG A 220 38.31 -4.32 9.66
C ARG A 220 39.72 -4.82 9.98
N LYS A 221 40.57 -4.98 8.99
CA LYS A 221 41.87 -5.69 9.09
C LYS A 221 42.73 -5.29 10.30
N ASP A 222 42.64 -4.04 10.73
CA ASP A 222 43.40 -3.52 11.87
C ASP A 222 42.53 -3.02 13.02
N LYS A 223 41.28 -3.54 13.11
CA LYS A 223 40.28 -3.05 14.06
C LYS A 223 39.56 -4.22 14.73
N ASP A 224 39.29 -4.05 16.01
CA ASP A 224 38.50 -5.01 16.79
C ASP A 224 37.00 -4.78 16.54
N TYR A 225 36.52 -5.09 15.34
CA TYR A 225 35.12 -5.03 14.97
C TYR A 225 34.52 -6.43 14.90
N ASP A 226 33.26 -6.55 15.30
CA ASP A 226 32.52 -7.80 15.18
C ASP A 226 32.53 -8.32 13.73
N PRO A 227 32.73 -9.63 13.53
CA PRO A 227 32.68 -10.23 12.20
C PRO A 227 31.28 -10.08 11.58
N VAL A 228 31.24 -9.92 10.25
CA VAL A 228 30.01 -9.89 9.49
C VAL A 228 29.89 -11.17 8.68
N ALA A 229 28.81 -11.94 8.92
CA ALA A 229 28.47 -13.04 8.04
C ALA A 229 27.84 -12.48 6.75
N VAL A 230 28.34 -12.91 5.58
CA VAL A 230 27.81 -12.46 4.30
C VAL A 230 27.36 -13.67 3.48
N VAL A 231 26.07 -13.65 3.10
CA VAL A 231 25.41 -14.72 2.35
C VAL A 231 24.61 -14.16 1.18
N SER A 232 24.27 -15.02 0.24
CA SER A 232 23.34 -14.66 -0.84
C SER A 232 22.36 -15.79 -1.12
N PRO A 233 21.12 -15.50 -1.59
CA PRO A 233 20.27 -16.52 -2.19
C PRO A 233 20.95 -17.15 -3.42
N THR A 234 20.68 -18.42 -3.68
CA THR A 234 21.11 -19.14 -4.89
C THR A 234 20.03 -19.13 -5.95
N ALA A 235 18.76 -18.93 -5.52
CA ALA A 235 17.59 -18.80 -6.35
C ALA A 235 17.44 -17.36 -6.87
N GLY A 236 16.85 -17.21 -8.05
CA GLY A 236 16.55 -15.88 -8.60
C GLY A 236 15.59 -15.09 -7.71
N GLU A 237 15.41 -13.81 -8.04
CA GLU A 237 14.68 -12.81 -7.24
C GLU A 237 13.27 -13.23 -6.80
N ASN A 238 12.53 -13.96 -7.66
CA ASN A 238 11.17 -14.45 -7.34
C ASN A 238 11.14 -15.55 -6.26
N SER A 239 12.26 -16.21 -5.98
CA SER A 239 12.33 -17.33 -5.02
C SER A 239 13.27 -17.07 -3.84
N CYS A 240 13.95 -15.92 -3.81
CA CYS A 240 14.94 -15.60 -2.77
C CYS A 240 14.32 -15.57 -1.36
N ALA A 241 13.12 -15.01 -1.21
CA ALA A 241 12.42 -14.96 0.08
C ALA A 241 12.07 -16.36 0.61
N ASN A 242 11.68 -17.30 -0.27
CA ASN A 242 11.39 -18.67 0.12
C ASN A 242 12.64 -19.40 0.64
N GLN A 243 13.79 -19.16 0.00
CA GLN A 243 15.06 -19.73 0.47
C GLN A 243 15.50 -19.12 1.81
N VAL A 244 15.34 -17.81 2.00
CA VAL A 244 15.61 -17.15 3.28
C VAL A 244 14.67 -17.68 4.37
N ALA A 245 13.38 -17.86 4.08
CA ALA A 245 12.40 -18.44 5.00
C ALA A 245 12.79 -19.89 5.41
N ALA A 246 13.24 -20.71 4.46
CA ALA A 246 13.71 -22.07 4.73
C ALA A 246 14.97 -22.10 5.63
N ASN A 247 15.75 -21.00 5.64
CA ASN A 247 16.94 -20.83 6.46
C ASN A 247 16.71 -19.83 7.64
N TYR A 248 15.46 -19.65 8.05
CA TYR A 248 15.05 -18.70 9.09
C TYR A 248 15.87 -18.85 10.38
N ALA A 249 16.02 -20.07 10.89
CA ALA A 249 16.75 -20.32 12.13
C ALA A 249 18.22 -19.85 12.09
N PHE A 250 18.87 -19.96 10.93
CA PHE A 250 20.21 -19.42 10.73
C PHE A 250 20.19 -17.88 10.78
N CYS A 251 19.27 -17.25 10.06
CA CYS A 251 19.18 -15.80 9.98
C CYS A 251 18.81 -15.18 11.34
N ASP A 252 17.86 -15.79 12.06
CA ASP A 252 17.38 -15.29 13.36
C ASP A 252 18.41 -15.39 14.47
N GLY A 253 19.47 -16.19 14.30
CA GLY A 253 20.58 -16.28 15.24
C GLY A 253 21.41 -14.99 15.38
N PHE A 254 21.28 -14.03 14.45
CA PHE A 254 22.04 -12.77 14.46
C PHE A 254 21.26 -11.63 15.15
N ASP A 255 22.02 -10.68 15.75
CA ASP A 255 21.42 -9.51 16.40
C ASP A 255 20.83 -8.54 15.36
N PHE A 256 21.56 -8.35 14.23
CA PHE A 256 21.16 -7.47 13.14
C PHE A 256 21.27 -8.18 11.79
N ILE A 257 20.22 -8.10 11.00
CA ILE A 257 20.15 -8.69 9.65
C ILE A 257 20.05 -7.56 8.63
N TYR A 258 21.11 -7.35 7.88
CA TYR A 258 21.19 -6.35 6.84
C TYR A 258 20.77 -6.96 5.50
N ILE A 259 19.84 -6.32 4.81
CA ILE A 259 19.41 -6.69 3.46
C ILE A 259 19.95 -5.63 2.51
N GLY A 260 20.90 -6.02 1.66
CA GLY A 260 21.59 -5.15 0.71
C GLY A 260 21.52 -5.72 -0.70
N MET A 261 20.34 -5.71 -1.30
CA MET A 261 20.12 -6.15 -2.68
C MET A 261 20.57 -5.08 -3.68
N ASP A 262 20.49 -5.37 -4.97
CA ASP A 262 20.85 -4.44 -6.04
C ASP A 262 19.99 -3.16 -6.03
N ASN A 263 20.55 -2.04 -6.46
CA ASN A 263 19.86 -0.75 -6.51
C ASN A 263 18.96 -0.59 -7.76
N ASP A 264 18.22 -1.65 -8.11
CA ASP A 264 17.24 -1.62 -9.19
C ASP A 264 15.84 -2.05 -8.69
N ASP A 265 14.83 -2.07 -9.58
CA ASP A 265 13.45 -2.40 -9.20
C ASP A 265 13.31 -3.84 -8.70
N ALA A 266 14.06 -4.75 -9.29
CA ALA A 266 14.04 -6.15 -8.96
C ALA A 266 14.68 -6.39 -7.59
N GLY A 267 15.83 -5.78 -7.31
CA GLY A 267 16.48 -5.82 -6.00
C GLY A 267 15.61 -5.19 -4.89
N ARG A 268 14.87 -4.10 -5.18
CA ARG A 268 13.93 -3.51 -4.22
C ARG A 268 12.79 -4.46 -3.87
N LYS A 269 12.20 -5.12 -4.87
CA LYS A 269 11.14 -6.13 -4.65
C LYS A 269 11.67 -7.33 -3.86
N ALA A 270 12.88 -7.80 -4.18
CA ALA A 270 13.52 -8.89 -3.45
C ALA A 270 13.79 -8.51 -1.99
N ALA A 271 14.32 -7.31 -1.73
CA ALA A 271 14.54 -6.81 -0.37
C ALA A 271 13.24 -6.72 0.44
N GLU A 272 12.15 -6.23 -0.17
CA GLU A 272 10.84 -6.19 0.45
C GLU A 272 10.31 -7.60 0.76
N ALA A 273 10.42 -8.54 -0.19
CA ALA A 273 9.98 -9.92 0.01
C ALA A 273 10.76 -10.63 1.12
N ILE A 274 12.09 -10.48 1.16
CA ILE A 274 12.96 -11.02 2.22
C ILE A 274 12.60 -10.41 3.58
N SER A 275 12.36 -9.10 3.63
CA SER A 275 12.02 -8.40 4.87
C SER A 275 10.72 -8.86 5.52
N LYS A 276 9.79 -9.42 4.73
CA LYS A 276 8.51 -9.96 5.24
C LYS A 276 8.65 -11.30 5.96
N VAL A 277 9.71 -12.04 5.67
CA VAL A 277 9.94 -13.39 6.23
C VAL A 277 10.93 -13.41 7.39
N LEU A 278 11.54 -12.28 7.75
CA LEU A 278 12.52 -12.14 8.82
C LEU A 278 11.97 -11.30 9.99
N PRO A 279 12.55 -11.43 11.21
CA PRO A 279 12.17 -10.61 12.37
C PRO A 279 12.39 -9.13 12.10
N LYS A 280 11.30 -8.36 11.99
CA LYS A 280 11.33 -6.95 11.56
C LYS A 280 12.22 -6.05 12.41
N GLU A 281 12.32 -6.34 13.70
CA GLU A 281 13.12 -5.61 14.68
C GLU A 281 14.63 -5.76 14.45
N LYS A 282 15.05 -6.90 13.89
CA LYS A 282 16.45 -7.18 13.56
C LYS A 282 16.86 -6.71 12.16
N VAL A 283 15.85 -6.50 11.27
CA VAL A 283 16.10 -6.19 9.85
C VAL A 283 16.51 -4.73 9.67
N ARG A 284 17.54 -4.53 8.85
CA ARG A 284 18.04 -3.23 8.38
C ARG A 284 18.17 -3.26 6.86
N ILE A 285 17.66 -2.25 6.20
CA ILE A 285 17.76 -2.11 4.74
C ILE A 285 18.97 -1.25 4.42
N VAL A 286 19.86 -1.79 3.60
CA VAL A 286 21.03 -1.07 3.09
C VAL A 286 20.70 -0.51 1.72
N LYS A 287 21.05 0.75 1.52
CA LYS A 287 21.02 1.40 0.21
C LYS A 287 22.45 1.69 -0.21
N TRP A 288 22.91 0.99 -1.23
CA TRP A 288 24.26 1.19 -1.75
C TRP A 288 24.39 2.54 -2.47
N SER A 289 25.52 3.20 -2.33
CA SER A 289 25.86 4.38 -3.14
C SER A 289 26.32 4.02 -4.55
N GLY A 290 26.55 2.73 -4.84
CA GLY A 290 26.80 2.15 -6.15
C GLY A 290 25.61 1.32 -6.64
N LYS A 291 25.78 0.62 -7.77
CA LYS A 291 24.78 -0.27 -8.32
C LYS A 291 24.57 -1.52 -7.45
N ASP A 292 25.65 -2.21 -7.16
CA ASP A 292 25.71 -3.45 -6.42
C ASP A 292 27.08 -3.57 -5.72
N PRO A 293 27.28 -4.48 -4.74
CA PRO A 293 28.53 -4.67 -4.04
C PRO A 293 29.72 -4.98 -4.96
N ASN A 294 29.52 -5.83 -5.97
CA ASN A 294 30.62 -6.19 -6.85
C ASN A 294 31.09 -5.00 -7.72
N LYS A 295 30.15 -4.17 -8.19
CA LYS A 295 30.49 -2.93 -8.90
C LYS A 295 31.24 -1.95 -8.01
N MET A 296 30.87 -1.85 -6.73
CA MET A 296 31.61 -1.00 -5.78
C MET A 296 33.02 -1.48 -5.52
N LEU A 297 33.24 -2.81 -5.49
CA LEU A 297 34.61 -3.38 -5.41
C LEU A 297 35.43 -3.00 -6.63
N GLN A 298 34.90 -3.21 -7.85
CA GLN A 298 35.55 -2.86 -9.11
C GLN A 298 35.92 -1.36 -9.20
N ASP A 299 35.08 -0.50 -8.64
CA ASP A 299 35.27 0.94 -8.61
C ASP A 299 36.22 1.40 -7.47
N GLY A 300 36.76 0.50 -6.66
CA GLY A 300 37.66 0.82 -5.53
C GLY A 300 36.93 1.53 -4.36
N LYS A 301 35.61 1.38 -4.23
CA LYS A 301 34.76 2.08 -3.24
C LYS A 301 34.59 1.33 -1.92
N GLY A 302 35.56 0.49 -1.50
CA GLY A 302 35.44 -0.35 -0.30
C GLY A 302 35.13 0.45 0.99
N LYS A 303 35.77 1.63 1.18
CA LYS A 303 35.47 2.50 2.33
C LYS A 303 34.03 3.04 2.32
N GLN A 304 33.51 3.37 1.14
CA GLN A 304 32.12 3.83 1.00
C GLN A 304 31.15 2.69 1.23
N PHE A 305 31.45 1.49 0.71
CA PHE A 305 30.66 0.29 0.95
C PHE A 305 30.49 0.00 2.46
N ALA A 306 31.60 0.06 3.22
CA ALA A 306 31.53 -0.13 4.67
C ALA A 306 30.66 0.94 5.36
N ARG A 307 30.72 2.21 4.92
CA ARG A 307 29.84 3.28 5.43
C ARG A 307 28.38 3.00 5.13
N ASP A 308 28.07 2.62 3.89
CA ASP A 308 26.70 2.30 3.47
C ASP A 308 26.13 1.13 4.29
N PHE A 309 26.95 0.09 4.52
CA PHE A 309 26.57 -1.05 5.36
C PHE A 309 26.18 -0.60 6.77
N TYR A 310 27.05 0.14 7.47
CA TYR A 310 26.75 0.59 8.84
C TYR A 310 25.67 1.68 8.89
N ALA A 311 25.37 2.35 7.79
CA ALA A 311 24.26 3.31 7.67
C ALA A 311 22.92 2.66 7.35
N GLY A 312 22.84 1.31 7.27
CA GLY A 312 21.62 0.58 7.01
C GLY A 312 20.51 0.95 7.98
N LYS A 313 19.32 1.28 7.45
CA LYS A 313 18.18 1.78 8.23
C LYS A 313 17.33 0.62 8.76
N PRO A 314 16.87 0.66 10.02
CA PRO A 314 15.92 -0.32 10.55
C PRO A 314 14.68 -0.38 9.67
N LEU A 315 14.17 -1.58 9.41
CA LEU A 315 12.91 -1.79 8.67
C LEU A 315 11.72 -1.20 9.44
N VAL A 316 11.68 -1.45 10.75
CA VAL A 316 10.78 -0.76 11.66
C VAL A 316 11.52 0.49 12.12
N ALA A 317 11.09 1.65 11.65
CA ALA A 317 11.60 2.90 12.20
C ALA A 317 11.39 2.84 13.72
N SER A 318 12.46 2.96 14.49
CA SER A 318 12.36 3.09 15.94
C SER A 318 11.35 4.21 16.22
N ALA A 319 10.36 3.96 17.07
CA ALA A 319 9.47 5.03 17.52
C ALA A 319 10.25 6.13 18.25
N ILE A 320 11.49 5.83 18.66
CA ILE A 320 12.41 6.75 19.30
C ILE A 320 13.25 7.43 18.20
N GLN A 321 13.18 8.74 18.16
CA GLN A 321 13.92 9.58 17.21
C GLN A 321 14.83 10.54 17.97
N ASN A 322 16.05 10.71 17.49
CA ASN A 322 16.98 11.67 18.06
C ASN A 322 16.61 13.10 17.63
N SER A 323 16.63 14.03 18.57
CA SER A 323 16.27 15.44 18.31
C SER A 323 17.08 16.09 17.19
N SER A 324 18.34 15.66 16.99
CA SER A 324 19.21 16.14 15.92
C SER A 324 18.71 15.82 14.50
N GLU A 325 17.82 14.84 14.34
CA GLU A 325 17.29 14.38 13.05
C GLU A 325 15.89 14.92 12.74
N LEU A 326 15.25 15.62 13.69
CA LEU A 326 13.85 16.02 13.58
C LEU A 326 13.60 17.25 12.68
N MET A 327 14.61 18.07 12.38
CA MET A 327 14.38 19.32 11.63
C MET A 327 13.80 19.09 10.22
N GLY A 328 14.16 18.00 9.54
CA GLY A 328 13.55 17.60 8.27
C GLY A 328 12.04 17.35 8.43
N GLN A 329 11.66 16.59 9.43
CA GLN A 329 10.25 16.28 9.71
C GLN A 329 9.44 17.51 10.15
N VAL A 330 10.07 18.45 10.89
CA VAL A 330 9.43 19.74 11.23
C VAL A 330 9.10 20.51 9.96
N ARG A 331 10.02 20.57 8.98
CA ARG A 331 9.75 21.23 7.70
C ARG A 331 8.64 20.55 6.92
N ASP A 332 8.68 19.22 6.83
CA ASP A 332 7.64 18.44 6.15
C ASP A 332 6.26 18.66 6.79
N GLU A 333 6.19 18.69 8.13
CA GLU A 333 4.94 18.92 8.86
C GLU A 333 4.40 20.36 8.64
N LEU A 334 5.29 21.37 8.63
CA LEU A 334 4.91 22.76 8.39
C LEU A 334 4.44 23.01 6.94
N LEU A 335 5.03 22.30 5.98
CA LEU A 335 4.69 22.40 4.56
C LEU A 335 3.57 21.44 4.14
N ARG A 336 3.05 20.62 5.07
CA ARG A 336 1.99 19.65 4.77
C ARG A 336 0.76 20.35 4.19
N PRO A 337 0.27 19.94 3.01
CA PRO A 337 -0.86 20.57 2.36
C PRO A 337 -2.11 20.58 3.24
N ARG A 338 -2.99 21.55 2.97
CA ARG A 338 -4.28 21.69 3.64
C ARG A 338 -5.41 21.60 2.63
N ILE A 339 -6.40 20.80 2.95
CA ILE A 339 -7.63 20.64 2.18
C ILE A 339 -8.50 21.85 2.48
N LYS A 340 -8.81 22.61 1.44
CA LYS A 340 -9.62 23.83 1.54
C LYS A 340 -11.10 23.51 1.74
N LEU A 341 -11.83 24.48 2.26
CA LEU A 341 -13.27 24.39 2.49
C LEU A 341 -14.03 25.34 1.53
N PRO A 342 -15.34 25.09 1.29
CA PRO A 342 -16.18 26.00 0.53
C PRO A 342 -16.19 27.41 1.11
N PHE A 343 -16.45 28.42 0.27
CA PHE A 343 -16.38 29.82 0.67
C PHE A 343 -17.28 30.16 1.86
N HIS A 344 -18.49 29.63 1.91
CA HIS A 344 -19.42 29.86 3.03
C HIS A 344 -18.96 29.22 4.35
N LEU A 345 -17.93 28.35 4.33
CA LEU A 345 -17.24 27.79 5.49
C LEU A 345 -15.91 28.51 5.78
N LYS A 346 -15.70 29.70 5.22
CA LYS A 346 -14.46 30.46 5.41
C LYS A 346 -14.10 30.71 6.87
N PRO A 347 -15.06 31.06 7.78
CA PRO A 347 -14.75 31.19 9.21
C PRO A 347 -14.20 29.90 9.80
N LEU A 348 -14.74 28.73 9.41
CA LEU A 348 -14.25 27.41 9.84
C LEU A 348 -12.86 27.13 9.27
N GLU A 349 -12.60 27.46 8.00
CA GLU A 349 -11.27 27.32 7.38
C GLU A 349 -10.22 28.18 8.09
N ILE A 350 -10.54 29.42 8.42
CA ILE A 350 -9.66 30.34 9.17
C ILE A 350 -9.38 29.77 10.57
N ALA A 351 -10.40 29.31 11.29
CA ALA A 351 -10.25 28.68 12.61
C ALA A 351 -9.32 27.45 12.57
N MET A 352 -9.31 26.71 11.46
CA MET A 352 -8.39 25.59 11.20
C MET A 352 -7.01 26.05 10.66
N LYS A 353 -6.71 27.35 10.64
CA LYS A 353 -5.45 27.88 10.10
C LYS A 353 -5.24 27.57 8.61
N GLY A 354 -6.31 27.67 7.80
CA GLY A 354 -6.28 27.53 6.35
C GLY A 354 -6.77 26.18 5.82
N GLY A 355 -7.53 25.43 6.60
CA GLY A 355 -8.17 24.18 6.19
C GLY A 355 -7.71 22.93 6.93
N ILE A 356 -8.21 21.77 6.53
CA ILE A 356 -7.88 20.48 7.13
C ILE A 356 -6.49 20.05 6.69
N GLN A 357 -5.55 19.91 7.62
CA GLN A 357 -4.21 19.39 7.30
C GLN A 357 -4.30 17.92 6.85
N GLN A 358 -3.64 17.56 5.75
CA GLN A 358 -3.61 16.19 5.25
C GLN A 358 -3.08 15.19 6.28
N GLY A 359 -3.62 13.97 6.25
CA GLY A 359 -3.24 12.92 7.20
C GLY A 359 -3.81 13.13 8.60
N ARG A 360 -4.91 13.87 8.73
CA ARG A 360 -5.61 14.10 10.01
C ARG A 360 -6.98 13.43 10.01
N MET A 361 -7.43 13.11 11.22
CA MET A 361 -8.79 12.65 11.49
C MET A 361 -9.65 13.83 11.92
N VAL A 362 -10.81 13.96 11.29
CA VAL A 362 -11.84 14.95 11.61
C VAL A 362 -13.14 14.20 11.93
N ASN A 363 -13.77 14.54 13.04
CA ASN A 363 -15.10 14.06 13.37
C ASN A 363 -16.14 15.16 13.15
N ILE A 364 -17.26 14.82 12.50
CA ILE A 364 -18.47 15.63 12.39
C ILE A 364 -19.55 14.96 13.23
N ILE A 365 -19.91 15.60 14.32
CA ILE A 365 -20.78 15.04 15.36
C ILE A 365 -22.11 15.79 15.37
N GLY A 366 -23.22 15.08 15.50
CA GLY A 366 -24.53 15.72 15.65
C GLY A 366 -25.66 14.70 15.78
N ASP A 367 -26.84 15.17 16.22
CA ASP A 367 -28.05 14.34 16.34
C ASP A 367 -28.55 13.88 14.97
N THR A 368 -29.44 12.91 14.98
CA THR A 368 -30.14 12.44 13.77
C THR A 368 -30.93 13.58 13.12
N SER A 369 -30.92 13.68 11.80
CA SER A 369 -31.67 14.66 11.01
C SER A 369 -31.33 16.15 11.27
N VAL A 370 -30.15 16.45 11.85
CA VAL A 370 -29.66 17.83 11.96
C VAL A 370 -28.95 18.32 10.69
N GLY A 371 -28.78 17.45 9.69
CA GLY A 371 -28.18 17.78 8.39
C GLY A 371 -26.69 17.43 8.29
N LYS A 372 -26.15 16.50 9.11
CA LYS A 372 -24.74 16.07 9.00
C LYS A 372 -24.36 15.66 7.58
N THR A 373 -25.09 14.69 7.00
CA THR A 373 -24.88 14.21 5.62
C THR A 373 -24.98 15.35 4.61
N THR A 374 -25.94 16.30 4.81
CA THR A 374 -26.06 17.48 3.95
C THR A 374 -24.79 18.35 3.97
N HIS A 375 -24.24 18.62 5.14
CA HIS A 375 -22.99 19.38 5.27
C HIS A 375 -21.78 18.60 4.74
N VAL A 376 -21.75 17.28 4.93
CA VAL A 376 -20.70 16.41 4.39
C VAL A 376 -20.78 16.34 2.87
N ASN A 377 -21.98 16.21 2.29
CA ASN A 377 -22.17 16.20 0.83
C ASN A 377 -21.73 17.53 0.20
N ASP A 378 -21.97 18.65 0.87
CA ASP A 378 -21.49 19.96 0.44
C ASP A 378 -19.96 20.05 0.45
N LEU A 379 -19.30 19.52 1.48
CA LEU A 379 -17.84 19.41 1.54
C LEU A 379 -17.29 18.48 0.44
N VAL A 380 -17.88 17.28 0.30
CA VAL A 380 -17.50 16.31 -0.74
C VAL A 380 -17.65 16.96 -2.12
N TYR A 381 -18.80 17.55 -2.41
CA TYR A 381 -19.05 18.24 -3.68
C TYR A 381 -17.97 19.28 -3.99
N TYR A 382 -17.64 20.14 -3.02
CA TYR A 382 -16.57 21.11 -3.19
C TYR A 382 -15.24 20.46 -3.50
N TRP A 383 -14.86 19.39 -2.78
CA TRP A 383 -13.60 18.69 -2.98
C TRP A 383 -13.50 17.98 -4.32
N LEU A 384 -14.62 17.49 -4.89
CA LEU A 384 -14.64 16.86 -6.22
C LEU A 384 -14.09 17.79 -7.31
N PHE A 385 -14.25 19.09 -7.15
CA PHE A 385 -13.85 20.10 -8.14
C PHE A 385 -12.61 20.90 -7.74
N ASN A 386 -12.31 21.02 -6.44
CA ASN A 386 -11.31 21.95 -5.93
C ASN A 386 -10.16 21.30 -5.16
N ALA A 387 -10.27 20.03 -4.76
CA ALA A 387 -9.16 19.33 -4.13
C ALA A 387 -8.34 18.56 -5.18
N PRO A 388 -6.99 18.56 -5.07
CA PRO A 388 -6.15 17.71 -5.93
C PRO A 388 -6.28 16.23 -5.57
N GLU A 389 -6.69 15.91 -4.33
CA GLU A 389 -6.84 14.56 -3.83
C GLU A 389 -8.18 13.97 -4.24
N LYS A 390 -8.16 12.68 -4.63
CA LYS A 390 -9.40 11.95 -4.93
C LYS A 390 -10.17 11.62 -3.64
N VAL A 391 -11.47 11.81 -3.69
CA VAL A 391 -12.38 11.52 -2.59
C VAL A 391 -12.92 10.10 -2.71
N GLY A 392 -12.85 9.34 -1.62
CA GLY A 392 -13.56 8.08 -1.43
C GLY A 392 -14.67 8.26 -0.40
N VAL A 393 -15.87 7.83 -0.72
CA VAL A 393 -17.02 7.92 0.16
C VAL A 393 -17.43 6.52 0.59
N VAL A 394 -17.63 6.34 1.87
CA VAL A 394 -18.23 5.15 2.47
C VAL A 394 -19.60 5.58 2.98
N SER A 395 -20.64 5.23 2.22
CA SER A 395 -22.04 5.58 2.52
C SER A 395 -22.73 4.38 3.16
N LEU A 396 -22.99 4.46 4.46
CA LEU A 396 -23.61 3.38 5.23
C LEU A 396 -25.12 3.56 5.44
N GLU A 397 -25.66 4.78 5.25
CA GLU A 397 -27.09 5.07 5.34
C GLU A 397 -27.77 5.14 3.97
N ALA A 398 -27.08 5.62 2.93
CA ALA A 398 -27.65 5.82 1.61
C ALA A 398 -27.00 4.90 0.58
N THR A 399 -27.76 4.40 -0.40
CA THR A 399 -27.20 3.70 -1.56
C THR A 399 -26.32 4.65 -2.40
N ALA A 400 -25.43 4.11 -3.21
CA ALA A 400 -24.60 4.92 -4.11
C ALA A 400 -25.47 5.81 -5.03
N GLY A 401 -26.61 5.28 -5.51
CA GLY A 401 -27.58 6.05 -6.30
C GLY A 401 -28.18 7.21 -5.52
N GLN A 402 -28.68 6.98 -4.30
CA GLN A 402 -29.24 8.03 -3.45
C GLN A 402 -28.21 9.11 -3.10
N TYR A 403 -26.99 8.69 -2.76
CA TYR A 403 -25.89 9.62 -2.48
C TYR A 403 -25.56 10.48 -3.71
N THR A 404 -25.55 9.87 -4.89
CA THR A 404 -25.28 10.57 -6.15
C THR A 404 -26.40 11.56 -6.51
N ILE A 405 -27.68 11.23 -6.26
CA ILE A 405 -28.81 12.16 -6.42
C ILE A 405 -28.66 13.41 -5.56
N ASP A 406 -28.14 13.25 -4.34
CA ASP A 406 -27.86 14.40 -3.46
C ASP A 406 -26.75 15.30 -4.04
N LEU A 407 -25.65 14.71 -4.53
CA LEU A 407 -24.58 15.47 -5.17
C LEU A 407 -25.04 16.14 -6.47
N LEU A 408 -25.87 15.46 -7.27
CA LEU A 408 -26.50 16.04 -8.46
C LEU A 408 -27.42 17.21 -8.11
N SER A 409 -28.21 17.09 -7.06
CA SER A 409 -29.07 18.17 -6.58
C SER A 409 -28.28 19.43 -6.20
N ILE A 410 -27.11 19.24 -5.57
CA ILE A 410 -26.18 20.33 -5.25
C ILE A 410 -25.60 20.92 -6.55
N HIS A 411 -25.15 20.07 -7.48
CA HIS A 411 -24.53 20.46 -8.74
C HIS A 411 -25.46 21.26 -9.65
N LEU A 412 -26.73 20.85 -9.70
CA LEU A 412 -27.76 21.52 -10.48
C LEU A 412 -28.43 22.68 -9.74
N GLU A 413 -28.04 22.96 -8.50
CA GLU A 413 -28.67 23.92 -7.59
C GLU A 413 -30.20 23.75 -7.52
N LYS A 414 -30.65 22.50 -7.55
CA LYS A 414 -32.06 22.14 -7.61
C LYS A 414 -32.32 20.84 -6.87
N ASN A 415 -33.23 20.85 -5.92
CA ASN A 415 -33.62 19.63 -5.23
C ASN A 415 -34.37 18.70 -6.18
N LEU A 416 -33.67 17.71 -6.73
CA LEU A 416 -34.25 16.78 -7.72
C LEU A 416 -35.49 16.05 -7.19
N LEU A 417 -35.49 15.67 -5.91
CA LEU A 417 -36.62 14.97 -5.29
C LEU A 417 -37.90 15.85 -5.12
N TRP A 418 -37.80 17.16 -5.35
CA TRP A 418 -38.94 18.08 -5.32
C TRP A 418 -39.45 18.40 -6.73
N LEU A 419 -38.83 17.89 -7.80
CA LEU A 419 -39.28 18.17 -9.18
C LEU A 419 -40.51 17.37 -9.57
N GLY A 420 -40.79 16.24 -8.92
CA GLY A 420 -41.91 15.38 -9.24
C GLY A 420 -41.61 13.90 -8.93
N GLU A 421 -42.31 13.01 -9.62
CA GLU A 421 -42.07 11.56 -9.52
C GLU A 421 -40.87 11.12 -10.34
N GLY A 422 -40.39 9.89 -10.13
CA GLY A 422 -39.15 9.38 -10.69
C GLY A 422 -39.01 9.57 -12.21
N GLN A 423 -40.06 9.37 -12.99
CA GLN A 423 -40.02 9.56 -14.45
C GLN A 423 -39.84 11.04 -14.84
N GLU A 424 -40.49 11.95 -14.14
CA GLU A 424 -40.34 13.40 -14.40
C GLU A 424 -38.93 13.90 -14.10
N ILE A 425 -38.31 13.32 -13.07
CA ILE A 425 -36.89 13.60 -12.72
C ILE A 425 -35.99 13.07 -13.82
N LEU A 426 -36.21 11.85 -14.33
CA LEU A 426 -35.43 11.26 -15.42
C LEU A 426 -35.59 12.10 -16.71
N ASP A 427 -36.79 12.48 -17.08
CA ASP A 427 -37.04 13.32 -18.25
C ASP A 427 -36.32 14.69 -18.15
N TYR A 428 -36.20 15.21 -16.92
CA TYR A 428 -35.41 16.41 -16.67
C TYR A 428 -33.89 16.15 -16.82
N LEU A 429 -33.36 15.04 -16.32
CA LEU A 429 -31.96 14.69 -16.40
C LEU A 429 -31.52 14.34 -17.83
N ASP A 430 -32.42 13.78 -18.65
CA ASP A 430 -32.18 13.41 -20.05
C ASP A 430 -32.15 14.62 -21.00
N ARG A 431 -32.44 15.82 -20.54
CA ARG A 431 -32.31 17.04 -21.34
C ARG A 431 -30.81 17.27 -21.68
N PRO A 432 -30.48 17.59 -22.95
CA PRO A 432 -29.09 17.73 -23.38
C PRO A 432 -28.27 18.76 -22.57
N ASP A 433 -28.90 19.85 -22.14
CA ASP A 433 -28.28 20.88 -21.29
C ASP A 433 -27.98 20.37 -19.87
N VAL A 434 -28.80 19.46 -19.34
CA VAL A 434 -28.65 18.88 -18.00
C VAL A 434 -27.72 17.67 -18.03
N ALA A 435 -27.80 16.84 -19.09
CA ALA A 435 -26.96 15.66 -19.25
C ALA A 435 -25.46 16.02 -19.27
N ALA A 436 -25.08 17.13 -19.92
CA ALA A 436 -23.71 17.61 -19.93
C ALA A 436 -23.20 18.00 -18.53
N LEU A 437 -24.05 18.57 -17.66
CA LEU A 437 -23.71 18.90 -16.27
C LEU A 437 -23.60 17.63 -15.42
N TYR A 438 -24.51 16.68 -15.62
CA TYR A 438 -24.48 15.39 -14.95
C TYR A 438 -23.17 14.63 -15.26
N ASP A 439 -22.78 14.55 -16.54
CA ASP A 439 -21.51 13.92 -16.94
C ASP A 439 -20.29 14.60 -16.31
N ASN A 440 -20.31 15.94 -16.22
CA ASN A 440 -19.24 16.70 -15.57
C ASN A 440 -19.10 16.38 -14.08
N LEU A 441 -20.18 16.09 -13.37
CA LEU A 441 -20.11 15.65 -11.96
C LEU A 441 -19.44 14.29 -11.82
N LEU A 442 -19.73 13.32 -12.70
CA LEU A 442 -19.30 11.95 -12.56
C LEU A 442 -17.89 11.71 -13.12
N THR A 443 -17.56 12.41 -14.20
CA THR A 443 -16.35 12.16 -14.98
C THR A 443 -15.54 13.44 -15.16
N LYS A 444 -14.22 13.33 -15.04
CA LYS A 444 -13.28 14.40 -15.37
C LYS A 444 -13.09 14.49 -16.89
N ASP A 445 -12.54 15.61 -17.37
CA ASP A 445 -12.25 15.83 -18.80
C ASP A 445 -11.32 14.77 -19.43
N ASN A 446 -10.51 14.10 -18.61
CA ASN A 446 -9.62 13.01 -19.02
C ASN A 446 -10.28 11.61 -19.00
N GLY A 447 -11.58 11.53 -18.72
CA GLY A 447 -12.34 10.28 -18.66
C GLY A 447 -12.25 9.52 -17.33
N GLU A 448 -11.51 10.05 -16.33
CA GLU A 448 -11.42 9.41 -15.00
C GLU A 448 -12.66 9.72 -14.14
N SER A 449 -13.08 8.75 -13.34
CA SER A 449 -14.11 8.96 -12.31
C SER A 449 -13.66 9.99 -11.28
N ARG A 450 -14.50 10.98 -10.96
CA ARG A 450 -14.18 12.01 -9.98
C ARG A 450 -14.11 11.48 -8.55
N PHE A 451 -14.92 10.49 -8.20
CA PHE A 451 -14.95 9.89 -6.87
C PHE A 451 -15.15 8.38 -6.94
N ALA A 452 -14.97 7.72 -5.83
CA ALA A 452 -15.34 6.33 -5.64
C ALA A 452 -16.23 6.23 -4.40
N ILE A 453 -17.28 5.42 -4.47
CA ILE A 453 -18.24 5.23 -3.39
C ILE A 453 -18.37 3.75 -3.04
N LEU A 454 -18.42 3.46 -1.75
CA LEU A 454 -18.73 2.17 -1.16
C LEU A 454 -20.06 2.30 -0.43
N ASP A 455 -21.06 1.48 -0.76
CA ASP A 455 -22.40 1.46 -0.13
C ASP A 455 -22.75 0.09 0.49
N GLU A 456 -21.74 -0.71 0.80
CA GLU A 456 -21.90 -2.02 1.43
C GLU A 456 -22.30 -1.85 2.90
N ARG A 457 -23.45 -2.42 3.29
CA ARG A 457 -24.05 -2.22 4.62
C ARG A 457 -23.99 -3.43 5.53
N ASP A 458 -23.76 -4.62 4.97
CA ASP A 458 -23.89 -5.90 5.67
C ASP A 458 -22.56 -6.43 6.24
N GLY A 459 -21.47 -5.70 6.06
CA GLY A 459 -20.13 -6.08 6.49
C GLY A 459 -19.85 -5.79 7.97
N ASN A 460 -18.91 -6.54 8.52
CA ASN A 460 -18.32 -6.24 9.82
C ASN A 460 -17.21 -5.18 9.69
N ILE A 461 -16.72 -4.67 10.84
CA ILE A 461 -15.65 -3.63 10.87
C ILE A 461 -14.43 -4.04 10.03
N LYS A 462 -14.01 -5.32 10.06
CA LYS A 462 -12.81 -5.77 9.32
C LYS A 462 -13.01 -5.77 7.82
N GLU A 463 -14.20 -6.10 7.36
CA GLU A 463 -14.57 -5.99 5.95
C GLU A 463 -14.61 -4.54 5.50
N LEU A 464 -15.20 -3.65 6.30
CA LEU A 464 -15.15 -2.22 6.03
C LEU A 464 -13.71 -1.70 5.93
N GLU A 465 -12.82 -2.08 6.85
CA GLU A 465 -11.40 -1.71 6.82
C GLU A 465 -10.75 -2.15 5.51
N ALA A 466 -10.98 -3.40 5.09
CA ALA A 466 -10.44 -3.95 3.83
C ALA A 466 -10.96 -3.20 2.60
N GLN A 467 -12.26 -2.89 2.56
CA GLN A 467 -12.86 -2.12 1.46
C GLN A 467 -12.35 -0.67 1.43
N CYS A 468 -12.18 -0.04 2.59
CA CYS A 468 -11.53 1.28 2.68
C CYS A 468 -10.09 1.25 2.16
N GLU A 469 -9.33 0.20 2.47
CA GLU A 469 -7.98 0.02 1.95
C GLU A 469 -7.97 -0.14 0.42
N ARG A 470 -8.98 -0.78 -0.16
CA ARG A 470 -9.16 -0.84 -1.62
C ARG A 470 -9.44 0.54 -2.22
N LEU A 471 -10.35 1.33 -1.62
CA LEU A 471 -10.57 2.73 -2.03
C LEU A 471 -9.27 3.54 -2.04
N ILE A 472 -8.41 3.33 -1.06
CA ILE A 472 -7.13 4.04 -0.92
C ILE A 472 -6.10 3.53 -1.94
N ASN A 473 -5.92 2.22 -2.07
CA ASN A 473 -4.81 1.61 -2.81
C ASN A 473 -5.14 1.39 -4.29
N GLU A 474 -6.37 0.94 -4.61
CA GLU A 474 -6.78 0.64 -5.99
C GLU A 474 -7.36 1.88 -6.68
N HIS A 475 -8.19 2.66 -5.96
CA HIS A 475 -8.84 3.85 -6.51
C HIS A 475 -8.07 5.16 -6.26
N GLY A 476 -6.99 5.12 -5.48
CA GLY A 476 -6.12 6.28 -5.23
C GLY A 476 -6.72 7.36 -4.34
N CYS A 477 -7.76 7.04 -3.55
CA CYS A 477 -8.40 8.01 -2.67
C CYS A 477 -7.45 8.46 -1.55
N ARG A 478 -7.45 9.77 -1.25
CA ARG A 478 -6.65 10.38 -0.18
C ARG A 478 -7.48 11.17 0.82
N ILE A 479 -8.73 11.44 0.51
CA ILE A 479 -9.77 11.92 1.42
C ILE A 479 -10.78 10.80 1.53
N LEU A 480 -10.94 10.22 2.72
CA LEU A 480 -11.89 9.15 3.00
C LEU A 480 -12.99 9.69 3.92
N VAL A 481 -14.23 9.67 3.45
CA VAL A 481 -15.41 10.10 4.19
C VAL A 481 -16.21 8.88 4.60
N ILE A 482 -16.49 8.71 5.89
CA ILE A 482 -17.27 7.58 6.44
C ILE A 482 -18.58 8.13 7.02
N ASP A 483 -19.68 7.99 6.28
CA ASP A 483 -21.01 8.53 6.60
C ASP A 483 -22.04 7.39 6.66
N VAL A 484 -22.45 6.90 7.83
CA VAL A 484 -22.15 7.30 9.22
C VAL A 484 -21.38 6.17 9.91
N LEU A 485 -20.19 6.45 10.42
CA LEU A 485 -19.39 5.46 11.13
C LEU A 485 -20.15 4.81 12.32
N THR A 486 -21.03 5.56 12.95
CA THR A 486 -21.85 5.10 14.10
C THR A 486 -22.61 3.79 13.84
N ASP A 487 -23.06 3.54 12.60
CA ASP A 487 -23.89 2.36 12.31
C ASP A 487 -23.11 1.05 12.42
N ILE A 488 -21.85 1.05 12.01
CA ILE A 488 -20.96 -0.09 12.23
C ILE A 488 -20.53 -0.22 13.70
N LEU A 489 -20.30 0.92 14.38
CA LEU A 489 -19.90 0.90 15.78
C LEU A 489 -21.01 0.34 16.70
N ARG A 490 -22.30 0.51 16.36
CA ARG A 490 -23.43 0.00 17.15
C ARG A 490 -23.44 -1.53 17.28
N GLY A 491 -23.01 -2.24 16.26
CA GLY A 491 -22.91 -3.71 16.25
C GLY A 491 -21.65 -4.29 16.88
N SER A 492 -20.72 -3.45 17.37
CA SER A 492 -19.38 -3.83 17.74
C SER A 492 -19.12 -3.66 19.25
N ASN A 493 -18.31 -4.57 19.81
CA ASN A 493 -17.83 -4.43 21.19
C ASN A 493 -16.75 -3.32 21.30
N ALA A 494 -16.39 -2.96 22.54
CA ALA A 494 -15.43 -1.90 22.81
C ALA A 494 -14.04 -2.18 22.21
N ASP A 495 -13.60 -3.44 22.23
CA ASP A 495 -12.28 -3.84 21.72
C ASP A 495 -12.23 -3.67 20.19
N ALA A 496 -13.29 -4.08 19.46
CA ALA A 496 -13.37 -3.90 18.01
C ALA A 496 -13.43 -2.41 17.62
N GLN A 497 -14.08 -1.56 18.43
CA GLN A 497 -14.08 -0.10 18.22
C GLN A 497 -12.68 0.50 18.42
N GLU A 498 -11.93 0.03 19.43
CA GLU A 498 -10.57 0.48 19.69
C GLU A 498 -9.62 0.01 18.58
N ASP A 499 -9.73 -1.26 18.12
CA ASP A 499 -8.97 -1.80 16.99
C ASP A 499 -9.20 -0.98 15.72
N HIS A 500 -10.46 -0.62 15.43
CA HIS A 500 -10.79 0.23 14.28
C HIS A 500 -10.17 1.62 14.41
N MET A 501 -10.20 2.22 15.59
CA MET A 501 -9.54 3.50 15.82
C MET A 501 -8.02 3.39 15.62
N MET A 502 -7.39 2.28 16.03
CA MET A 502 -5.96 2.02 15.79
C MET A 502 -5.69 1.80 14.30
N TRP A 503 -6.59 1.14 13.57
CA TRP A 503 -6.52 1.03 12.12
C TRP A 503 -6.56 2.41 11.46
N GLN A 504 -7.52 3.28 11.82
CA GLN A 504 -7.57 4.65 11.31
C GLN A 504 -6.26 5.40 11.56
N LYS A 505 -5.66 5.29 12.76
CA LYS A 505 -4.36 5.90 13.06
C LYS A 505 -3.23 5.39 12.15
N ARG A 506 -3.26 4.13 11.73
CA ARG A 506 -2.28 3.59 10.76
C ARG A 506 -2.49 4.21 9.38
N ILE A 507 -3.72 4.31 8.92
CA ILE A 507 -4.07 4.92 7.63
C ILE A 507 -3.64 6.40 7.57
N LEU A 508 -3.86 7.17 8.65
CA LEU A 508 -3.43 8.58 8.71
C LEU A 508 -1.92 8.76 8.47
N LYS A 509 -1.08 7.80 8.89
CA LYS A 509 0.37 7.83 8.66
C LYS A 509 0.75 7.72 7.17
N THR A 510 -0.14 7.21 6.33
CA THR A 510 0.05 7.15 4.87
C THR A 510 -0.31 8.47 4.16
N GLY A 511 -0.74 9.49 4.90
CA GLY A 511 -1.15 10.79 4.38
C GLY A 511 -2.65 10.88 4.02
N VAL A 512 -3.41 9.81 4.19
CA VAL A 512 -4.87 9.81 3.98
C VAL A 512 -5.55 10.61 5.08
N THR A 513 -6.47 11.49 4.70
CA THR A 513 -7.32 12.26 5.63
C THR A 513 -8.63 11.52 5.81
N ILE A 514 -9.10 11.35 7.05
CA ILE A 514 -10.34 10.64 7.37
C ILE A 514 -11.34 11.61 7.98
N ILE A 515 -12.54 11.63 7.41
CA ILE A 515 -13.70 12.39 7.91
C ILE A 515 -14.72 11.38 8.43
N ASN A 516 -14.88 11.29 9.73
CA ASN A 516 -15.89 10.44 10.37
C ASN A 516 -17.15 11.24 10.65
N VAL A 517 -18.30 10.73 10.29
CA VAL A 517 -19.60 11.26 10.69
C VAL A 517 -20.15 10.41 11.84
N LEU A 518 -20.49 11.06 12.95
CA LEU A 518 -20.91 10.40 14.19
C LEU A 518 -22.27 10.93 14.65
N HIS A 519 -23.16 10.02 15.04
CA HIS A 519 -24.38 10.38 15.75
C HIS A 519 -24.11 10.68 17.23
N THR A 520 -25.03 11.43 17.85
CA THR A 520 -25.10 11.51 19.32
C THR A 520 -25.73 10.24 19.91
N ARG A 521 -25.39 9.91 21.15
CA ARG A 521 -25.97 8.75 21.89
C ARG A 521 -27.46 8.91 22.14
N LYS A 522 -27.87 10.14 22.43
CA LYS A 522 -29.27 10.56 22.70
C LYS A 522 -29.46 11.96 22.13
N PRO A 523 -30.71 12.34 21.82
CA PRO A 523 -31.02 13.73 21.48
C PRO A 523 -30.50 14.68 22.57
N PRO A 524 -29.81 15.76 22.20
CA PRO A 524 -29.28 16.72 23.18
C PRO A 524 -30.42 17.52 23.80
N GLN A 525 -30.69 17.30 25.09
CA GLN A 525 -31.73 17.97 25.86
C GLN A 525 -31.22 18.41 27.22
N ASN A 526 -31.80 19.48 27.75
CA ASN A 526 -31.63 19.90 29.13
C ASN A 526 -32.42 18.96 30.07
N ALA A 527 -32.24 19.13 31.38
CA ALA A 527 -32.96 18.34 32.39
C ALA A 527 -34.48 18.49 32.34
N ASP A 528 -34.98 19.63 31.86
CA ASP A 528 -36.40 19.94 31.65
C ASP A 528 -36.93 19.43 30.30
N GLY A 529 -36.12 18.75 29.47
CA GLY A 529 -36.50 18.25 28.15
C GLY A 529 -36.39 19.28 27.03
N SER A 530 -36.04 20.53 27.32
CA SER A 530 -35.83 21.55 26.30
C SER A 530 -34.59 21.26 25.46
N TRP A 531 -34.57 21.74 24.20
CA TRP A 531 -33.47 21.58 23.29
C TRP A 531 -32.21 22.28 23.81
N ARG A 532 -31.03 21.67 23.61
CA ARG A 532 -29.72 22.29 23.76
C ARG A 532 -28.83 21.95 22.57
N LYS A 533 -27.76 22.70 22.38
CA LYS A 533 -26.71 22.31 21.46
C LYS A 533 -26.05 20.99 21.91
N ALA A 534 -25.68 20.16 20.94
CA ALA A 534 -24.84 19.00 21.19
C ALA A 534 -23.42 19.44 21.60
N THR A 535 -22.72 18.55 22.28
CA THR A 535 -21.29 18.67 22.61
C THR A 535 -20.54 17.47 22.05
N GLU A 536 -19.21 17.53 22.03
CA GLU A 536 -18.40 16.38 21.62
C GLU A 536 -18.57 15.15 22.54
N TYR A 537 -18.98 15.34 23.79
CA TYR A 537 -19.26 14.27 24.75
C TYR A 537 -20.56 13.53 24.49
N ASP A 538 -21.45 14.10 23.71
CA ASP A 538 -22.70 13.44 23.29
C ASP A 538 -22.47 12.40 22.18
N ALA A 539 -21.28 12.35 21.57
CA ALA A 539 -20.96 11.42 20.50
C ALA A 539 -21.18 9.96 20.89
N PHE A 540 -21.73 9.17 19.96
CA PHE A 540 -21.84 7.72 20.12
C PHE A 540 -20.50 7.03 19.88
N GLY A 541 -20.29 5.90 20.55
CA GLY A 541 -19.08 5.08 20.43
C GLY A 541 -18.09 5.33 21.54
N SER A 542 -16.87 4.79 21.38
CA SER A 542 -15.78 4.97 22.33
C SER A 542 -15.32 6.43 22.36
N SER A 543 -15.07 6.95 23.55
CA SER A 543 -14.46 8.28 23.74
C SER A 543 -13.11 8.42 23.02
N SER A 544 -12.47 7.30 22.69
CA SER A 544 -11.20 7.27 21.95
C SER A 544 -11.29 7.92 20.58
N PHE A 545 -12.44 7.85 19.87
CA PHE A 545 -12.64 8.55 18.59
C PHE A 545 -12.58 10.06 18.76
N VAL A 546 -13.30 10.59 19.76
CA VAL A 546 -13.32 12.03 20.06
C VAL A 546 -11.94 12.51 20.53
N GLN A 547 -11.27 11.73 21.38
CA GLN A 547 -9.96 12.07 21.92
C GLN A 547 -8.84 11.97 20.87
N SER A 548 -8.92 11.04 19.91
CA SER A 548 -7.87 10.78 18.93
C SER A 548 -7.93 11.73 17.74
N ALA A 549 -9.11 12.24 17.37
CA ALA A 549 -9.25 13.17 16.26
C ALA A 549 -8.41 14.45 16.47
N ALA A 550 -7.94 15.00 15.38
CA ALA A 550 -7.29 16.31 15.38
C ALA A 550 -8.30 17.44 15.50
N ILE A 551 -9.49 17.24 14.92
CA ILE A 551 -10.56 18.22 14.86
C ILE A 551 -11.87 17.51 15.18
N ASN A 552 -12.66 18.10 16.08
CA ASN A 552 -14.06 17.74 16.30
C ASN A 552 -14.93 18.93 15.93
N ILE A 553 -15.88 18.71 15.03
CA ILE A 553 -16.91 19.68 14.62
C ILE A 553 -18.22 19.15 15.12
N VAL A 554 -18.98 19.98 15.82
CA VAL A 554 -20.31 19.64 16.31
C VAL A 554 -21.33 20.49 15.58
N VAL A 555 -22.29 19.82 14.93
CA VAL A 555 -23.41 20.49 14.25
C VAL A 555 -24.67 20.29 15.06
N SER A 556 -25.37 21.38 15.35
CA SER A 556 -26.58 21.39 16.17
C SER A 556 -27.68 22.20 15.51
N ARG A 557 -28.90 21.68 15.51
CA ARG A 557 -30.09 22.33 14.94
C ARG A 557 -31.31 22.02 15.77
N ASP A 558 -32.12 23.06 16.09
CA ASP A 558 -33.43 22.89 16.71
C ASP A 558 -34.48 22.52 15.64
N LYS A 559 -34.45 21.25 15.23
CA LYS A 559 -35.32 20.71 14.17
C LYS A 559 -36.82 20.72 14.49
N MET A 560 -37.17 20.93 15.75
CA MET A 560 -38.56 20.97 16.21
C MET A 560 -39.07 22.39 16.42
N ASN A 561 -38.25 23.42 16.17
CA ASN A 561 -38.65 24.79 16.32
C ASN A 561 -39.83 25.16 15.37
N THR A 562 -40.78 25.93 15.87
CA THR A 562 -41.93 26.37 15.09
C THR A 562 -41.56 27.42 14.05
N ASP A 563 -40.53 28.23 14.31
CA ASP A 563 -40.03 29.21 13.34
C ASP A 563 -39.18 28.48 12.27
N PRO A 564 -39.60 28.56 10.97
CA PRO A 564 -38.90 27.90 9.89
C PRO A 564 -37.44 28.38 9.71
N ILE A 565 -37.12 29.61 10.07
CA ILE A 565 -35.76 30.15 9.97
C ILE A 565 -34.90 29.51 11.04
N ILE A 566 -35.35 29.50 12.31
CA ILE A 566 -34.61 28.87 13.41
C ILE A 566 -34.53 27.36 13.19
N ARG A 567 -35.58 26.74 12.70
CA ARG A 567 -35.62 25.31 12.38
C ARG A 567 -34.56 24.90 11.34
N ASN A 568 -34.19 25.77 10.40
CA ASN A 568 -33.18 25.53 9.37
C ASN A 568 -31.81 26.14 9.70
N LEU A 569 -31.67 26.76 10.88
CA LEU A 569 -30.41 27.31 11.38
C LEU A 569 -29.56 26.22 12.00
N THR A 570 -28.37 26.01 11.48
CA THR A 570 -27.40 25.06 12.02
C THR A 570 -26.25 25.82 12.69
N HIS A 571 -26.02 25.51 13.95
CA HIS A 571 -24.84 25.98 14.70
C HIS A 571 -23.66 25.06 14.42
N VAL A 572 -22.51 25.63 14.14
CA VAL A 572 -21.26 24.91 13.92
C VAL A 572 -20.28 25.28 15.02
N ASP A 573 -20.10 24.37 15.94
CA ASP A 573 -19.16 24.49 17.05
C ASP A 573 -17.93 23.63 16.76
N MET A 574 -16.74 24.08 17.13
CA MET A 574 -15.48 23.32 17.03
C MET A 574 -14.81 23.22 18.39
N PRO A 575 -15.25 22.27 19.25
CA PRO A 575 -14.71 22.13 20.61
C PRO A 575 -13.25 21.70 20.63
N LYS A 576 -12.77 21.10 19.53
CA LYS A 576 -11.40 20.64 19.41
C LYS A 576 -10.81 20.96 18.04
N CYS A 577 -9.66 21.64 18.05
CA CYS A 577 -8.84 21.84 16.85
C CYS A 577 -7.37 21.94 17.28
N ARG A 578 -6.58 20.91 16.94
CA ARG A 578 -5.15 20.91 17.26
C ARG A 578 -4.42 21.98 16.43
N GLY A 579 -3.91 23.01 17.10
CA GLY A 579 -3.22 24.13 16.47
C GLY A 579 -4.14 25.19 15.86
N GLY A 580 -5.46 25.11 16.06
CA GLY A 580 -6.46 26.06 15.60
C GLY A 580 -7.24 26.73 16.75
N ILE A 581 -8.32 27.43 16.37
CA ILE A 581 -9.23 28.12 17.28
C ILE A 581 -10.39 27.18 17.61
N THR A 582 -10.89 27.22 18.85
CA THR A 582 -12.03 26.44 19.31
C THR A 582 -13.18 27.33 19.77
N GLY A 583 -14.39 26.80 19.78
CA GLY A 583 -15.62 27.49 20.20
C GLY A 583 -16.75 27.41 19.21
N GLU A 584 -17.74 28.31 19.32
CA GLU A 584 -18.75 28.52 18.29
C GLU A 584 -18.11 29.28 17.13
N ILE A 585 -18.10 28.67 15.93
CA ILE A 585 -17.37 29.22 14.79
C ILE A 585 -18.30 30.02 13.88
N GLN A 586 -19.46 29.43 13.53
CA GLN A 586 -20.39 30.07 12.60
C GLN A 586 -21.78 29.44 12.67
N LYS A 587 -22.72 30.11 12.01
CA LYS A 587 -24.08 29.62 11.78
C LYS A 587 -24.31 29.44 10.29
N LEU A 588 -24.98 28.37 9.93
CA LEU A 588 -25.31 28.01 8.55
C LEU A 588 -26.83 27.94 8.37
N PHE A 589 -27.27 28.19 7.17
CA PHE A 589 -28.68 28.04 6.79
C PHE A 589 -28.78 27.03 5.64
N PHE A 590 -29.75 26.11 5.73
CA PHE A 590 -30.00 25.14 4.69
C PHE A 590 -31.17 25.62 3.80
N ASP A 591 -30.87 25.93 2.54
CA ASP A 591 -31.84 26.18 1.49
C ASP A 591 -32.30 24.85 0.86
N GLY A 592 -33.42 24.34 1.31
CA GLY A 592 -33.96 23.04 0.86
C GLY A 592 -34.33 23.01 -0.61
N ALA A 593 -34.72 24.14 -1.21
CA ALA A 593 -35.12 24.20 -2.61
C ALA A 593 -33.91 24.05 -3.56
N LYS A 594 -32.79 24.67 -3.20
CA LYS A 594 -31.55 24.60 -3.95
C LYS A 594 -30.62 23.46 -3.46
N ARG A 595 -31.03 22.74 -2.42
CA ARG A 595 -30.18 21.74 -1.73
C ARG A 595 -28.81 22.28 -1.32
N LYS A 596 -28.73 23.55 -0.94
CA LYS A 596 -27.51 24.29 -0.72
C LYS A 596 -27.36 24.74 0.74
N VAL A 597 -26.15 24.63 1.26
CA VAL A 597 -25.77 25.21 2.55
C VAL A 597 -25.15 26.59 2.30
N VAL A 598 -25.60 27.60 3.05
CA VAL A 598 -25.10 28.96 2.95
C VAL A 598 -24.74 29.49 4.34
N ASN A 599 -23.87 30.51 4.40
CA ASN A 599 -23.64 31.23 5.65
C ASN A 599 -24.93 31.92 6.07
N TYR A 600 -25.26 31.88 7.37
CA TYR A 600 -26.54 32.45 7.86
C TYR A 600 -26.61 33.97 7.72
N ASP A 601 -25.50 34.66 7.94
CA ASP A 601 -25.44 36.12 7.79
C ASP A 601 -25.61 36.53 6.32
N ASP A 602 -25.01 35.78 5.39
CA ASP A 602 -25.19 36.00 3.94
C ASP A 602 -26.64 35.76 3.54
N TYR A 603 -27.28 34.70 4.04
CA TYR A 603 -28.69 34.44 3.82
C TYR A 603 -29.59 35.59 4.31
N LEU A 604 -29.30 36.12 5.51
CA LEU A 604 -30.08 37.27 6.04
C LEU A 604 -29.85 38.54 5.22
N ASN A 605 -28.60 38.77 4.80
CA ASN A 605 -28.26 39.93 3.99
C ASN A 605 -28.97 39.91 2.62
N GLU A 606 -28.93 38.74 1.94
CA GLU A 606 -29.64 38.56 0.68
C GLU A 606 -31.17 38.74 0.85
N ARG A 607 -31.75 38.12 1.89
CA ARG A 607 -33.21 38.16 2.15
C ARG A 607 -33.73 39.52 2.53
N TYR A 608 -32.92 40.32 3.25
CA TYR A 608 -33.35 41.61 3.78
C TYR A 608 -32.66 42.81 3.12
N ASN A 609 -31.99 42.63 1.98
CA ASN A 609 -31.19 43.66 1.27
C ASN A 609 -30.27 44.44 2.21
N ARG A 610 -29.66 43.78 3.18
CA ARG A 610 -28.72 44.45 4.09
C ARG A 610 -27.35 44.57 3.39
N VAL A 611 -26.73 45.75 3.50
CA VAL A 611 -25.35 45.93 3.03
C VAL A 611 -24.42 45.12 3.92
N VAL A 612 -23.69 44.19 3.32
CA VAL A 612 -22.69 43.39 4.03
C VAL A 612 -21.54 44.30 4.40
N PRO A 613 -21.11 44.43 5.67
CA PRO A 613 -19.82 45.04 5.98
C PRO A 613 -18.73 44.20 5.30
N GLU A 614 -17.80 44.86 4.62
CA GLU A 614 -16.60 44.19 4.10
C GLU A 614 -15.94 43.44 5.26
N ILE A 615 -15.89 42.10 5.17
CA ILE A 615 -15.15 41.31 6.14
C ILE A 615 -13.67 41.51 5.84
N ASP A 616 -12.98 42.17 6.74
CA ASP A 616 -11.53 42.28 6.70
C ASP A 616 -10.94 40.88 6.91
N LEU A 617 -10.60 40.24 5.81
CA LEU A 617 -10.07 38.87 5.79
C LEU A 617 -8.70 38.71 6.48
N ASP A 618 -8.04 39.85 6.77
CA ASP A 618 -6.75 39.93 7.45
C ASP A 618 -6.90 40.00 8.98
N LYS A 619 -8.12 40.23 9.49
CA LYS A 619 -8.37 40.22 10.92
C LYS A 619 -8.91 38.87 11.38
N PRO A 620 -8.34 38.26 12.42
CA PRO A 620 -8.94 37.11 13.05
C PRO A 620 -10.38 37.43 13.50
N PRO A 621 -11.32 36.46 13.47
CA PRO A 621 -12.67 36.67 14.00
C PRO A 621 -12.56 37.22 15.43
N ASN A 622 -13.40 38.18 15.76
CA ASN A 622 -13.40 38.87 17.06
C ASN A 622 -13.65 37.83 18.17
N VAL A 623 -12.57 37.24 18.65
CA VAL A 623 -12.57 36.41 19.85
C VAL A 623 -12.62 37.46 20.96
N GLY A 624 -13.77 37.61 21.62
CA GLY A 624 -13.91 38.54 22.73
C GLY A 624 -12.65 38.46 23.62
N GLU A 625 -12.13 39.62 23.97
CA GLU A 625 -10.96 39.70 24.85
C GLU A 625 -11.18 38.78 26.05
N PRO A 626 -10.21 37.95 26.41
CA PRO A 626 -10.33 37.14 27.61
C PRO A 626 -10.60 38.09 28.77
N PRO A 627 -11.52 37.74 29.69
CA PRO A 627 -11.79 38.56 30.85
C PRO A 627 -10.46 38.85 31.55
N GLU A 628 -10.18 40.13 31.84
CA GLU A 628 -9.01 40.53 32.59
C GLU A 628 -9.00 39.74 33.90
N HIS A 629 -8.16 38.75 33.99
CA HIS A 629 -7.82 38.12 35.25
C HIS A 629 -7.02 39.14 36.03
N HIS A 630 -7.67 39.87 36.95
CA HIS A 630 -6.98 40.51 38.03
C HIS A 630 -6.17 39.43 38.74
N LEU A 631 -4.90 39.38 38.43
CA LEU A 631 -3.93 38.65 39.28
C LEU A 631 -3.96 39.30 40.65
N HIS A 632 -4.74 38.75 41.57
CA HIS A 632 -4.49 38.96 42.99
C HIS A 632 -3.12 38.36 43.25
N ASP A 633 -2.16 39.23 43.46
CA ASP A 633 -0.86 38.96 44.03
C ASP A 633 -1.06 38.29 45.40
N PRO A 634 -0.69 37.00 45.63
CA PRO A 634 -0.62 36.45 46.95
C PRO A 634 0.73 36.89 47.52
N GLY A 635 0.74 38.02 48.24
CA GLY A 635 1.86 38.31 49.11
C GLY A 635 2.14 37.16 50.06
N PHE A 636 3.39 36.73 50.10
CA PHE A 636 4.19 35.77 50.85
C PHE A 636 4.59 34.55 50.08
#